data_57a02bfb49d3549ed236e6dd2555cb66
#
_entry.id   57a02bfb49d3549ed236e6dd2555cb66
#
_cell.length_a   1.000
_cell.length_b   1.000
_cell.length_c   1.000
_cell.angle_alpha   90.00
_cell.angle_beta   90.00
_cell.angle_gamma   90.00
#
_symmetry.space_group_name_H-M   'P 1'
#
loop_
_entity.id
_entity.type
_entity.pdbx_description
1 polymer ?
#
loop_
_entity_poly.entity_id
_entity_poly.type
_entity_poly.pdbx_seq_one_letter_code
_entity_poly.pdbx_strand_id
1 'polypeptide(L)'
;MEDKIIIRGAKEHNLKNVSLELPRNKFIVFTGLSGSGKSSLAFDTIYAEGQRRYVESLSSYARQFLGQMEKPNVEYIEGLSPAISIDQKTTSRNPRSTVGTVTEIYDYLRLLFARVGDVHCPTCGKPISQMTIQEIVDKILEFPERTKLQILSPIVRGQKGTHKKVIENIAKDGFVRIRVDGESYEVTDEIDLNKNKKHNIEVVVDRIVVKDGIESRLADSIETAVKLSDGLVIAQVVDGEEVMFSTKFACPEHGIGIEELSPRMFSFNAPFGACDVCNGLGESREVDPELVIPNKDLSIKQGAIAAWGNVSTSDDTYYSKMVQSLAAHFNVSLDTPFKDLPEDFVQELLYGQNNIMVEFIFDSKFGGRREYKAPFEGVIVNLERRYRETNSDYSREKIEEYMAEIPCHKCKGNRLKKEVLSVLIGGKNIIEVTDLSVKELLNFVDNLHLSEKNQFIAHEILKEINERASFLRDVGLEYLTLSRKAGTLSGGEAQRIRLATQIGSALVGVLYVLDEPSIGLHQRDNEKLIGTLRHLTDIGNTLIVVEHDEDTMREADYVVDIGPGAGVHGGQIVAQGTLDEILENPNSMTGLYLSGKKVIEIPEHTREGNGNFIEIKGASENNLKNINAKIPLGKFVCITGVSGSGKSSLINSILYKGVASKVNRLKQRPGKHKEILGLENIDKVINIDQSPIGRTPRSNPATYTGVFDQIRDLFATTNEAKARGYKKGRFSFNVKGGRCEACKGDGIIKIEMHFLPDVYVPCEVCKGERYNRETLQVKYKDKSIADVLDMNVEEALEFFENIPSIKRKLETLMDVGLSYIKLGQPSTQLSGGEAQRIKLATELSKRPTGKTLYILDEPTTGLHMADVDKLIQVLQRLADTGNTIVVIEHNLDVIKTCDYIIDLGPEGGDKGGKIIATGTPKEVSQVKGSYTGQFLKKYFE
;
A
#
# COMPACT_ATOMS: atom_id res chain seq x y z
N MET A 1 -31.21 12.07 -30.07
CA MET A 1 -30.61 12.00 -28.73
C MET A 1 -30.09 13.38 -28.39
N GLU A 2 -30.33 13.89 -27.19
CA GLU A 2 -29.79 15.18 -26.82
C GLU A 2 -28.27 15.12 -26.81
N ASP A 3 -27.64 16.05 -27.55
CA ASP A 3 -26.17 16.12 -27.68
C ASP A 3 -25.51 16.82 -26.48
N LYS A 4 -26.28 17.09 -25.43
CA LYS A 4 -25.84 17.85 -24.25
C LYS A 4 -26.32 17.23 -22.94
N ILE A 5 -25.52 17.44 -21.88
CA ILE A 5 -25.94 17.27 -20.47
C ILE A 5 -26.37 18.66 -19.99
N ILE A 6 -27.62 18.80 -19.55
CA ILE A 6 -28.19 20.05 -19.08
C ILE A 6 -28.35 20.00 -17.56
N ILE A 7 -27.73 20.94 -16.87
CA ILE A 7 -27.77 21.06 -15.42
C ILE A 7 -28.44 22.38 -15.04
N ARG A 8 -29.41 22.35 -14.14
CA ARG A 8 -30.12 23.55 -13.67
C ARG A 8 -30.17 23.53 -12.14
N GLY A 9 -29.76 24.66 -11.56
CA GLY A 9 -29.94 24.89 -10.14
C GLY A 9 -29.17 24.00 -9.20
N ALA A 10 -27.91 23.69 -9.48
CA ALA A 10 -27.05 22.94 -8.58
C ALA A 10 -26.62 23.79 -7.38
N LYS A 11 -26.87 23.25 -6.15
CA LYS A 11 -26.71 23.95 -4.86
C LYS A 11 -25.97 23.10 -3.84
N GLU A 12 -25.25 22.04 -4.28
CA GLU A 12 -24.52 21.17 -3.38
C GLU A 12 -23.32 21.91 -2.77
N HIS A 13 -23.14 21.75 -1.47
CA HIS A 13 -22.07 22.40 -0.68
C HIS A 13 -22.00 23.93 -0.88
N ASN A 14 -20.92 24.41 -1.54
CA ASN A 14 -20.72 25.85 -1.80
C ASN A 14 -21.24 26.32 -3.17
N LEU A 15 -21.88 25.47 -3.96
CA LEU A 15 -22.43 25.85 -5.26
C LEU A 15 -23.58 26.85 -5.15
N LYS A 16 -23.52 27.93 -5.95
CA LYS A 16 -24.47 29.04 -5.90
C LYS A 16 -25.47 28.97 -7.05
N ASN A 17 -26.37 28.00 -7.01
CA ASN A 17 -27.43 27.83 -8.03
C ASN A 17 -26.86 27.70 -9.44
N VAL A 18 -25.86 26.85 -9.61
CA VAL A 18 -25.14 26.69 -10.87
C VAL A 18 -26.03 26.04 -11.94
N SER A 19 -26.06 26.68 -13.13
CA SER A 19 -26.69 26.11 -14.31
C SER A 19 -25.71 26.13 -15.46
N LEU A 20 -25.56 25.00 -16.17
CA LEU A 20 -24.64 24.87 -17.31
C LEU A 20 -25.09 23.76 -18.27
N GLU A 21 -24.59 23.85 -19.49
CA GLU A 21 -24.80 22.87 -20.56
C GLU A 21 -23.45 22.33 -21.02
N LEU A 22 -23.27 21.01 -20.91
CA LEU A 22 -22.03 20.31 -21.27
C LEU A 22 -22.23 19.48 -22.55
N PRO A 23 -21.32 19.52 -23.51
CA PRO A 23 -21.40 18.67 -24.70
C PRO A 23 -21.17 17.18 -24.30
N ARG A 24 -21.91 16.24 -24.93
CA ARG A 24 -21.70 14.82 -24.79
C ARG A 24 -20.61 14.34 -25.76
N ASN A 25 -20.02 13.16 -25.40
CA ASN A 25 -18.96 12.52 -26.17
C ASN A 25 -17.77 13.45 -26.41
N LYS A 26 -17.42 14.21 -25.36
CA LYS A 26 -16.35 15.21 -25.38
C LYS A 26 -15.48 15.05 -24.14
N PHE A 27 -14.23 15.47 -24.27
CA PHE A 27 -13.28 15.60 -23.18
C PHE A 27 -13.48 16.98 -22.50
N ILE A 28 -14.04 16.99 -21.30
CA ILE A 28 -14.41 18.18 -20.55
C ILE A 28 -13.51 18.31 -19.33
N VAL A 29 -12.91 19.47 -19.11
CA VAL A 29 -12.09 19.74 -17.93
C VAL A 29 -12.79 20.75 -17.02
N PHE A 30 -12.92 20.40 -15.72
CA PHE A 30 -13.33 21.31 -14.66
C PHE A 30 -12.10 21.82 -13.92
N THR A 31 -11.88 23.12 -13.97
CA THR A 31 -10.74 23.79 -13.34
C THR A 31 -11.17 24.93 -12.41
N GLY A 32 -10.23 25.57 -11.74
CA GLY A 32 -10.46 26.67 -10.79
C GLY A 32 -9.71 26.48 -9.46
N LEU A 33 -9.76 27.46 -8.57
CA LEU A 33 -9.04 27.44 -7.30
C LEU A 33 -9.40 26.25 -6.41
N SER A 34 -8.49 25.84 -5.50
CA SER A 34 -8.80 24.83 -4.48
C SER A 34 -9.98 25.30 -3.61
N GLY A 35 -10.97 24.41 -3.38
CA GLY A 35 -12.20 24.76 -2.67
C GLY A 35 -13.20 25.62 -3.44
N SER A 36 -13.06 25.81 -4.76
CA SER A 36 -14.00 26.59 -5.58
C SER A 36 -15.34 25.89 -5.86
N GLY A 37 -15.45 24.56 -5.62
CA GLY A 37 -16.66 23.79 -5.87
C GLY A 37 -16.61 22.82 -7.05
N LYS A 38 -15.42 22.59 -7.64
CA LYS A 38 -15.21 21.64 -8.74
C LYS A 38 -15.70 20.23 -8.43
N SER A 39 -15.21 19.67 -7.34
CA SER A 39 -15.58 18.31 -6.91
C SER A 39 -17.04 18.23 -6.52
N SER A 40 -17.61 19.27 -5.89
CA SER A 40 -19.04 19.36 -5.57
C SER A 40 -19.92 19.30 -6.82
N LEU A 41 -19.49 19.94 -7.92
CA LEU A 41 -20.22 19.86 -9.19
C LEU A 41 -20.01 18.52 -9.90
N ALA A 42 -18.75 18.03 -9.99
CA ALA A 42 -18.40 16.82 -10.75
C ALA A 42 -18.89 15.55 -10.05
N PHE A 43 -18.56 15.38 -8.76
CA PHE A 43 -18.81 14.16 -8.00
C PHE A 43 -20.12 14.20 -7.19
N ASP A 44 -20.30 15.24 -6.37
CA ASP A 44 -21.44 15.28 -5.45
C ASP A 44 -22.75 15.66 -6.16
N THR A 45 -22.68 16.22 -7.40
CA THR A 45 -23.86 16.58 -8.19
C THR A 45 -24.02 15.67 -9.43
N ILE A 46 -23.12 15.75 -10.40
CA ILE A 46 -23.28 15.08 -11.72
C ILE A 46 -23.15 13.56 -11.57
N TYR A 47 -22.05 13.09 -10.99
CA TYR A 47 -21.82 11.66 -10.78
C TYR A 47 -22.85 11.06 -9.83
N ALA A 48 -23.13 11.70 -8.69
CA ALA A 48 -24.10 11.24 -7.71
C ALA A 48 -25.49 11.03 -8.30
N GLU A 49 -25.98 11.99 -9.10
CA GLU A 49 -27.28 11.88 -9.79
C GLU A 49 -27.27 10.78 -10.87
N GLY A 50 -26.18 10.68 -11.65
CA GLY A 50 -26.03 9.63 -12.67
C GLY A 50 -26.06 8.24 -12.07
N GLN A 51 -25.32 8.03 -10.98
CA GLN A 51 -25.29 6.77 -10.25
C GLN A 51 -26.64 6.47 -9.55
N ARG A 52 -27.27 7.46 -8.93
CA ARG A 52 -28.58 7.31 -8.30
C ARG A 52 -29.61 6.81 -9.30
N ARG A 53 -29.72 7.43 -10.48
CA ARG A 53 -30.64 7.01 -11.55
C ARG A 53 -30.36 5.60 -12.05
N TYR A 54 -29.06 5.25 -12.19
CA TYR A 54 -28.65 3.91 -12.58
C TYR A 54 -29.11 2.88 -11.54
N VAL A 55 -28.85 3.12 -10.25
CA VAL A 55 -29.27 2.24 -9.14
C VAL A 55 -30.79 2.13 -9.07
N GLU A 56 -31.53 3.22 -9.26
CA GLU A 56 -33.00 3.20 -9.30
C GLU A 56 -33.58 2.37 -10.45
N SER A 57 -32.84 2.25 -11.55
CA SER A 57 -33.26 1.40 -12.68
C SER A 57 -33.09 -0.09 -12.42
N LEU A 58 -32.32 -0.48 -11.39
CA LEU A 58 -32.08 -1.87 -11.03
C LEU A 58 -33.28 -2.49 -10.29
N SER A 59 -33.30 -3.83 -10.19
CA SER A 59 -34.33 -4.56 -9.44
C SER A 59 -34.37 -4.15 -7.96
N SER A 60 -35.54 -4.30 -7.30
CA SER A 60 -35.70 -4.02 -5.87
C SER A 60 -34.73 -4.82 -5.00
N TYR A 61 -34.40 -6.05 -5.41
CA TYR A 61 -33.43 -6.89 -4.75
C TYR A 61 -32.01 -6.29 -4.81
N ALA A 62 -31.53 -5.88 -6.00
CA ALA A 62 -30.23 -5.25 -6.16
C ALA A 62 -30.12 -3.93 -5.37
N ARG A 63 -31.20 -3.12 -5.31
CA ARG A 63 -31.25 -1.87 -4.54
C ARG A 63 -31.08 -2.08 -3.03
N GLN A 64 -31.57 -3.20 -2.48
CA GLN A 64 -31.36 -3.53 -1.05
C GLN A 64 -29.88 -3.70 -0.67
N PHE A 65 -29.04 -4.18 -1.61
CA PHE A 65 -27.60 -4.35 -1.38
C PHE A 65 -26.79 -3.09 -1.63
N LEU A 66 -27.23 -2.23 -2.56
CA LEU A 66 -26.49 -1.02 -2.95
C LEU A 66 -26.84 0.19 -2.06
N GLY A 67 -27.87 0.09 -1.25
CA GLY A 67 -28.37 1.17 -0.39
C GLY A 67 -29.17 2.23 -1.17
N GLN A 68 -29.87 3.09 -0.43
CA GLN A 68 -30.51 4.29 -1.01
C GLN A 68 -29.47 5.41 -1.08
N MET A 69 -29.27 5.97 -2.27
CA MET A 69 -28.45 7.16 -2.47
C MET A 69 -29.32 8.40 -2.24
N GLU A 70 -28.79 9.36 -1.50
CA GLU A 70 -29.45 10.64 -1.32
C GLU A 70 -29.47 11.39 -2.67
N LYS A 71 -30.58 12.09 -2.93
CA LYS A 71 -30.71 12.94 -4.12
C LYS A 71 -29.83 14.18 -3.91
N PRO A 72 -28.90 14.50 -4.82
CA PRO A 72 -28.12 15.72 -4.72
C PRO A 72 -29.02 16.96 -4.80
N ASN A 73 -28.58 18.05 -4.18
CA ASN A 73 -29.30 19.32 -4.14
C ASN A 73 -29.19 20.03 -5.50
N VAL A 74 -29.98 19.58 -6.46
CA VAL A 74 -30.07 20.09 -7.81
C VAL A 74 -31.52 20.14 -8.27
N GLU A 75 -31.92 21.19 -8.98
CA GLU A 75 -33.31 21.32 -9.46
C GLU A 75 -33.56 20.22 -10.50
N TYR A 76 -32.70 20.11 -11.51
CA TYR A 76 -32.84 19.08 -12.52
C TYR A 76 -31.56 18.87 -13.33
N ILE A 77 -31.32 17.61 -13.77
CA ILE A 77 -30.24 17.24 -14.70
C ILE A 77 -30.82 16.35 -15.79
N GLU A 78 -30.50 16.65 -17.06
CA GLU A 78 -30.94 15.92 -18.23
C GLU A 78 -29.76 15.44 -19.08
N GLY A 79 -29.94 14.39 -19.89
CA GLY A 79 -28.90 13.90 -20.79
C GLY A 79 -27.80 13.05 -20.13
N LEU A 80 -27.95 12.62 -18.85
CA LEU A 80 -26.95 11.76 -18.17
C LEU A 80 -26.91 10.34 -18.73
N SER A 81 -25.72 9.86 -18.98
CA SER A 81 -25.41 8.43 -19.18
C SER A 81 -25.11 7.74 -17.85
N PRO A 82 -25.07 6.38 -17.78
CA PRO A 82 -24.51 5.69 -16.64
C PRO A 82 -23.14 6.26 -16.29
N ALA A 83 -22.95 6.60 -15.00
CA ALA A 83 -21.75 7.33 -14.57
C ALA A 83 -20.80 6.41 -13.79
N ILE A 84 -19.50 6.54 -14.07
CA ILE A 84 -18.40 5.86 -13.37
C ILE A 84 -17.46 6.92 -12.82
N SER A 85 -17.15 6.85 -11.51
CA SER A 85 -16.14 7.73 -10.91
C SER A 85 -14.83 7.01 -10.68
N ILE A 86 -13.75 7.74 -10.91
CA ILE A 86 -12.39 7.30 -10.60
C ILE A 86 -11.76 8.37 -9.70
N ASP A 87 -12.00 8.21 -8.40
CA ASP A 87 -11.52 9.11 -7.36
C ASP A 87 -10.14 8.69 -6.80
N GLN A 88 -9.53 9.59 -6.03
CA GLN A 88 -8.21 9.41 -5.45
C GLN A 88 -8.25 8.66 -4.10
N LYS A 89 -9.42 8.53 -3.47
CA LYS A 89 -9.55 8.30 -2.02
C LYS A 89 -9.27 6.91 -1.47
N THR A 90 -9.01 5.86 -2.25
CA THR A 90 -8.91 4.51 -1.65
C THR A 90 -7.75 3.68 -2.18
N THR A 91 -6.62 3.73 -1.51
CA THR A 91 -5.70 2.59 -1.49
C THR A 91 -6.31 1.51 -0.61
N SER A 92 -6.50 0.31 -1.13
CA SER A 92 -6.96 -0.84 -0.35
C SER A 92 -5.97 -1.09 0.81
N ARG A 93 -6.47 -1.05 2.05
CA ARG A 93 -5.67 -1.39 3.24
C ARG A 93 -5.54 -2.90 3.45
N ASN A 94 -6.12 -3.71 2.56
CA ASN A 94 -6.03 -5.16 2.65
C ASN A 94 -4.60 -5.60 2.27
N PRO A 95 -3.82 -6.22 3.19
CA PRO A 95 -2.44 -6.63 2.91
C PRO A 95 -2.34 -7.74 1.85
N ARG A 96 -3.45 -8.37 1.49
CA ARG A 96 -3.52 -9.40 0.45
C ARG A 96 -3.75 -8.84 -0.94
N SER A 97 -4.20 -7.58 -1.07
CA SER A 97 -4.42 -6.94 -2.36
C SER A 97 -3.09 -6.58 -3.02
N THR A 98 -2.91 -6.99 -4.27
CA THR A 98 -1.74 -6.67 -5.10
C THR A 98 -2.19 -6.02 -6.41
N VAL A 99 -1.28 -5.41 -7.15
CA VAL A 99 -1.57 -4.88 -8.50
C VAL A 99 -2.22 -5.98 -9.34
N GLY A 100 -1.65 -7.19 -9.38
CA GLY A 100 -2.18 -8.32 -10.15
C GLY A 100 -3.60 -8.72 -9.78
N THR A 101 -3.98 -8.65 -8.48
CA THR A 101 -5.35 -9.00 -8.06
C THR A 101 -6.35 -7.87 -8.32
N VAL A 102 -5.94 -6.61 -8.24
CA VAL A 102 -6.81 -5.45 -8.52
C VAL A 102 -7.09 -5.31 -10.01
N THR A 103 -6.13 -5.68 -10.85
CA THR A 103 -6.26 -5.66 -12.33
C THR A 103 -6.84 -6.95 -12.90
N GLU A 104 -7.16 -7.94 -12.07
CA GLU A 104 -7.63 -9.28 -12.44
C GLU A 104 -6.61 -10.11 -13.25
N ILE A 105 -5.44 -9.55 -13.58
CA ILE A 105 -4.39 -10.28 -14.33
C ILE A 105 -3.98 -11.55 -13.59
N TYR A 106 -3.93 -11.51 -12.25
CA TYR A 106 -3.59 -12.67 -11.44
C TYR A 106 -4.59 -13.82 -11.59
N ASP A 107 -5.88 -13.54 -11.80
CA ASP A 107 -6.90 -14.57 -11.99
C ASP A 107 -6.71 -15.28 -13.34
N TYR A 108 -6.34 -14.54 -14.38
CA TYR A 108 -5.97 -15.14 -15.67
C TYR A 108 -4.65 -15.93 -15.59
N LEU A 109 -3.65 -15.44 -14.85
CA LEU A 109 -2.42 -16.20 -14.60
C LEU A 109 -2.70 -17.51 -13.87
N ARG A 110 -3.56 -17.51 -12.84
CA ARG A 110 -3.97 -18.73 -12.14
C ARG A 110 -4.65 -19.73 -13.09
N LEU A 111 -5.49 -19.25 -14.00
CA LEU A 111 -6.12 -20.09 -15.00
C LEU A 111 -5.08 -20.63 -15.99
N LEU A 112 -4.16 -19.80 -16.46
CA LEU A 112 -3.08 -20.18 -17.36
C LEU A 112 -2.22 -21.29 -16.75
N PHE A 113 -1.72 -21.10 -15.53
CA PHE A 113 -0.89 -22.10 -14.82
C PHE A 113 -1.64 -23.40 -14.55
N ALA A 114 -2.94 -23.34 -14.28
CA ALA A 114 -3.75 -24.53 -14.07
C ALA A 114 -4.02 -25.33 -15.36
N ARG A 115 -3.99 -24.69 -16.55
CA ARG A 115 -4.35 -25.32 -17.82
C ARG A 115 -3.14 -25.78 -18.64
N VAL A 116 -2.04 -25.01 -18.63
CA VAL A 116 -0.88 -25.27 -19.49
C VAL A 116 0.44 -25.29 -18.71
N GLY A 117 0.41 -25.28 -17.38
CA GLY A 117 1.60 -25.32 -16.54
C GLY A 117 2.27 -26.70 -16.53
N ASP A 118 3.61 -26.71 -16.68
CA ASP A 118 4.43 -27.90 -16.58
C ASP A 118 4.77 -28.18 -15.12
N VAL A 119 4.35 -29.36 -14.63
CA VAL A 119 4.56 -29.76 -13.23
C VAL A 119 5.97 -30.31 -13.05
N HIS A 120 6.67 -29.82 -12.02
CA HIS A 120 7.97 -30.31 -11.62
C HIS A 120 7.95 -30.79 -10.15
N CYS A 121 8.88 -31.65 -9.80
CA CYS A 121 9.03 -32.10 -8.43
C CYS A 121 9.60 -30.97 -7.56
N PRO A 122 8.96 -30.58 -6.45
CA PRO A 122 9.44 -29.51 -5.57
C PRO A 122 10.75 -29.83 -4.85
N THR A 123 11.22 -31.08 -4.91
CA THR A 123 12.45 -31.54 -4.25
C THR A 123 13.61 -31.72 -5.23
N CYS A 124 13.40 -32.43 -6.37
CA CYS A 124 14.48 -32.71 -7.34
C CYS A 124 14.39 -31.89 -8.63
N GLY A 125 13.31 -31.12 -8.84
CA GLY A 125 13.14 -30.26 -10.02
C GLY A 125 12.84 -31.03 -11.34
N LYS A 126 12.73 -32.36 -11.31
CA LYS A 126 12.41 -33.15 -12.53
C LYS A 126 10.97 -32.91 -12.96
N PRO A 127 10.70 -32.85 -14.28
CA PRO A 127 9.32 -32.75 -14.78
C PRO A 127 8.50 -33.97 -14.39
N ILE A 128 7.26 -33.75 -14.06
CA ILE A 128 6.28 -34.78 -13.68
C ILE A 128 5.12 -34.73 -14.67
N SER A 129 4.86 -35.84 -15.34
CA SER A 129 3.71 -35.96 -16.25
C SER A 129 2.64 -36.85 -15.64
N GLN A 130 1.41 -36.53 -15.91
CA GLN A 130 0.26 -37.40 -15.70
C GLN A 130 0.07 -38.23 -16.98
N MET A 131 -0.11 -39.52 -16.83
CA MET A 131 -0.36 -40.43 -17.97
C MET A 131 -1.74 -41.08 -17.82
N THR A 132 -2.44 -41.16 -18.89
CA THR A 132 -3.67 -41.97 -18.95
C THR A 132 -3.31 -43.45 -18.90
N ILE A 133 -4.25 -44.29 -18.48
CA ILE A 133 -4.05 -45.75 -18.48
C ILE A 133 -3.65 -46.23 -19.88
N GLN A 134 -4.28 -45.70 -20.94
CA GLN A 134 -3.94 -46.04 -22.30
C GLN A 134 -2.51 -45.68 -22.69
N GLU A 135 -2.05 -44.46 -22.35
CA GLU A 135 -0.66 -44.05 -22.59
C GLU A 135 0.36 -44.92 -21.82
N ILE A 136 0.00 -45.39 -20.61
CA ILE A 136 0.82 -46.34 -19.86
C ILE A 136 0.87 -47.70 -20.57
N VAL A 137 -0.27 -48.17 -21.03
CA VAL A 137 -0.34 -49.40 -21.84
C VAL A 137 0.53 -49.30 -23.09
N ASP A 138 0.38 -48.23 -23.87
CA ASP A 138 1.13 -48.00 -25.10
C ASP A 138 2.65 -47.96 -24.80
N LYS A 139 3.08 -47.29 -23.73
CA LYS A 139 4.50 -47.29 -23.33
C LYS A 139 5.03 -48.66 -22.88
N ILE A 140 4.21 -49.45 -22.22
CA ILE A 140 4.61 -50.80 -21.80
C ILE A 140 4.68 -51.71 -23.03
N LEU A 141 3.89 -51.49 -24.03
CA LEU A 141 3.95 -52.24 -25.31
C LEU A 141 5.15 -51.86 -26.18
N GLU A 142 5.85 -50.74 -25.92
CA GLU A 142 7.12 -50.40 -26.57
C GLU A 142 8.27 -51.35 -26.18
N PHE A 143 8.16 -52.11 -25.06
CA PHE A 143 9.15 -53.12 -24.70
C PHE A 143 9.22 -54.21 -25.77
N PRO A 144 10.41 -54.81 -26.00
CA PRO A 144 10.57 -55.87 -27.01
C PRO A 144 9.60 -57.04 -26.84
N GLU A 145 9.13 -57.57 -27.93
CA GLU A 145 8.27 -58.75 -27.92
C GLU A 145 8.86 -59.92 -27.13
N ARG A 146 8.05 -60.61 -26.36
CA ARG A 146 8.41 -61.72 -25.42
C ARG A 146 9.11 -61.23 -24.13
N THR A 147 9.21 -59.92 -23.85
CA THR A 147 9.67 -59.42 -22.56
C THR A 147 8.71 -59.84 -21.44
N LYS A 148 9.26 -60.42 -20.38
CA LYS A 148 8.51 -60.81 -19.18
C LYS A 148 8.45 -59.64 -18.24
N LEU A 149 7.23 -59.16 -17.92
CA LEU A 149 7.00 -58.01 -17.04
C LEU A 149 6.23 -58.41 -15.80
N GLN A 150 6.47 -57.73 -14.71
CA GLN A 150 5.64 -57.74 -13.52
C GLN A 150 5.01 -56.34 -13.40
N ILE A 151 3.69 -56.30 -13.21
CA ILE A 151 2.94 -55.08 -12.91
C ILE A 151 2.82 -55.02 -11.39
N LEU A 152 3.41 -53.98 -10.77
CA LEU A 152 3.49 -53.84 -9.36
C LEU A 152 2.72 -52.57 -8.93
N SER A 153 2.06 -52.64 -7.78
CA SER A 153 1.40 -51.52 -7.11
C SER A 153 2.14 -51.13 -5.84
N PRO A 154 2.81 -49.99 -5.75
CA PRO A 154 3.57 -49.56 -4.57
C PRO A 154 2.63 -49.05 -3.47
N ILE A 155 2.41 -49.85 -2.40
CA ILE A 155 1.52 -49.51 -1.27
C ILE A 155 2.26 -48.77 -0.15
N VAL A 156 3.49 -49.18 0.17
CA VAL A 156 4.33 -48.51 1.18
C VAL A 156 5.64 -48.09 0.54
N ARG A 157 6.01 -46.81 0.71
CA ARG A 157 7.25 -46.25 0.14
C ARG A 157 8.02 -45.50 1.20
N GLY A 158 9.19 -46.05 1.57
CA GLY A 158 10.13 -45.40 2.46
C GLY A 158 9.59 -45.08 3.86
N GLN A 159 8.59 -45.82 4.35
CA GLN A 159 7.99 -45.62 5.66
C GLN A 159 8.54 -46.57 6.70
N LYS A 160 8.73 -46.06 7.93
CA LYS A 160 9.12 -46.91 9.08
C LYS A 160 7.89 -47.59 9.65
N GLY A 161 8.06 -48.86 10.03
CA GLY A 161 6.99 -49.62 10.66
C GLY A 161 7.11 -51.11 10.37
N THR A 162 6.34 -51.94 11.10
CA THR A 162 6.22 -53.38 10.82
C THR A 162 5.23 -53.72 9.73
N HIS A 163 4.39 -52.79 9.31
CA HIS A 163 3.38 -52.86 8.25
C HIS A 163 2.49 -54.11 8.23
N LYS A 164 2.40 -54.86 9.38
CA LYS A 164 1.61 -56.10 9.44
C LYS A 164 0.16 -55.94 8.98
N LYS A 165 -0.52 -54.85 9.41
CA LYS A 165 -1.90 -54.58 8.98
C LYS A 165 -2.05 -54.33 7.46
N VAL A 166 -1.03 -53.73 6.86
CA VAL A 166 -1.03 -53.47 5.40
C VAL A 166 -0.93 -54.80 4.67
N ILE A 167 -0.04 -55.69 5.07
CA ILE A 167 0.15 -57.02 4.48
C ILE A 167 -1.10 -57.87 4.69
N GLU A 168 -1.73 -57.83 5.90
CA GLU A 168 -2.98 -58.52 6.18
C GLU A 168 -4.14 -58.04 5.29
N ASN A 169 -4.24 -56.74 4.99
CA ASN A 169 -5.24 -56.21 4.10
C ASN A 169 -5.01 -56.64 2.65
N ILE A 170 -3.77 -56.64 2.16
CA ILE A 170 -3.40 -57.12 0.85
C ILE A 170 -3.81 -58.57 0.68
N ALA A 171 -3.62 -59.41 1.71
CA ALA A 171 -4.06 -60.81 1.75
C ALA A 171 -5.61 -60.94 1.64
N LYS A 172 -6.34 -60.07 2.39
CA LYS A 172 -7.82 -60.04 2.35
C LYS A 172 -8.38 -59.65 1.00
N ASP A 173 -7.66 -58.76 0.28
CA ASP A 173 -8.02 -58.28 -1.06
C ASP A 173 -7.72 -59.33 -2.16
N GLY A 174 -7.19 -60.49 -1.76
CA GLY A 174 -7.00 -61.66 -2.63
C GLY A 174 -5.71 -61.70 -3.44
N PHE A 175 -4.74 -60.83 -3.09
CA PHE A 175 -3.42 -60.87 -3.73
C PHE A 175 -2.55 -61.94 -3.09
N VAL A 176 -1.76 -62.64 -3.93
CA VAL A 176 -0.97 -63.80 -3.49
C VAL A 176 0.51 -63.43 -3.21
N ARG A 177 1.00 -62.40 -3.90
CA ARG A 177 2.42 -62.02 -3.86
C ARG A 177 2.64 -60.54 -3.63
N ILE A 178 3.67 -60.27 -2.81
CA ILE A 178 4.18 -58.95 -2.55
C ILE A 178 5.67 -58.92 -2.75
N ARG A 179 6.20 -57.71 -3.02
CA ARG A 179 7.62 -57.46 -3.03
C ARG A 179 7.95 -56.52 -1.86
N VAL A 180 8.89 -56.89 -1.00
CA VAL A 180 9.31 -56.12 0.17
C VAL A 180 10.79 -55.82 0.02
N ASP A 181 11.16 -54.56 0.01
CA ASP A 181 12.54 -54.08 -0.14
C ASP A 181 13.30 -54.70 -1.35
N GLY A 182 12.56 -55.04 -2.42
CA GLY A 182 13.10 -55.64 -3.64
C GLY A 182 13.01 -57.15 -3.70
N GLU A 183 12.72 -57.85 -2.59
CA GLU A 183 12.58 -59.31 -2.53
C GLU A 183 11.13 -59.73 -2.60
N SER A 184 10.82 -60.81 -3.34
CA SER A 184 9.45 -61.33 -3.54
C SER A 184 9.09 -62.33 -2.47
N TYR A 185 7.92 -62.17 -1.86
CA TYR A 185 7.34 -63.01 -0.81
C TYR A 185 5.92 -63.46 -1.19
N GLU A 186 5.48 -64.59 -0.68
CA GLU A 186 4.05 -64.88 -0.65
C GLU A 186 3.40 -64.15 0.54
N VAL A 187 2.19 -63.63 0.35
CA VAL A 187 1.51 -62.81 1.38
C VAL A 187 1.24 -63.67 2.64
N THR A 188 1.25 -65.01 2.52
CA THR A 188 1.13 -65.97 3.64
C THR A 188 2.41 -66.20 4.39
N ASP A 189 3.57 -65.71 3.93
CA ASP A 189 4.83 -65.90 4.60
C ASP A 189 4.92 -65.05 5.88
N GLU A 190 5.61 -65.50 6.89
CA GLU A 190 5.90 -64.71 8.08
C GLU A 190 7.01 -63.67 7.73
N ILE A 191 6.58 -62.40 7.47
CA ILE A 191 7.50 -61.32 7.15
C ILE A 191 7.72 -60.47 8.40
N ASP A 192 8.91 -60.51 8.95
CA ASP A 192 9.29 -59.72 10.13
C ASP A 192 10.07 -58.46 9.74
N LEU A 193 9.41 -57.30 9.75
CA LEU A 193 9.98 -56.02 9.32
C LEU A 193 10.45 -55.21 10.55
N ASN A 194 11.65 -54.68 10.47
CA ASN A 194 12.23 -53.82 11.50
C ASN A 194 11.53 -52.48 11.58
N LYS A 195 10.81 -52.21 12.71
CA LYS A 195 10.03 -50.97 12.92
C LYS A 195 10.81 -49.65 12.77
N ASN A 196 12.16 -49.70 12.89
CA ASN A 196 13.03 -48.50 12.87
C ASN A 196 13.65 -48.26 11.47
N LYS A 197 13.56 -49.23 10.55
CA LYS A 197 14.01 -49.09 9.14
C LYS A 197 12.88 -48.64 8.25
N LYS A 198 13.23 -48.00 7.17
CA LYS A 198 12.29 -47.62 6.07
C LYS A 198 12.11 -48.83 5.17
N HIS A 199 10.86 -49.14 4.83
CA HIS A 199 10.50 -50.29 4.01
C HIS A 199 9.70 -49.83 2.79
N ASN A 200 9.84 -50.55 1.68
CA ASN A 200 9.00 -50.44 0.49
C ASN A 200 8.20 -51.73 0.37
N ILE A 201 6.91 -51.66 0.12
CA ILE A 201 6.02 -52.81 -0.08
C ILE A 201 5.22 -52.57 -1.35
N GLU A 202 5.39 -53.45 -2.32
CA GLU A 202 4.64 -53.44 -3.56
C GLU A 202 3.84 -54.70 -3.71
N VAL A 203 2.61 -54.58 -4.22
CA VAL A 203 1.75 -55.73 -4.57
C VAL A 203 2.05 -56.17 -5.99
N VAL A 204 2.30 -57.43 -6.23
CA VAL A 204 2.40 -58.00 -7.59
C VAL A 204 0.99 -58.24 -8.12
N VAL A 205 0.54 -57.31 -8.97
CA VAL A 205 -0.83 -57.35 -9.51
C VAL A 205 -0.95 -58.38 -10.64
N ASP A 206 0.03 -58.39 -11.57
CA ASP A 206 0.01 -59.36 -12.69
C ASP A 206 1.46 -59.63 -13.19
N ARG A 207 1.59 -60.76 -13.89
CA ARG A 207 2.80 -61.17 -14.61
C ARG A 207 2.45 -61.41 -16.07
N ILE A 208 3.03 -60.61 -16.93
CA ILE A 208 2.66 -60.50 -18.34
C ILE A 208 3.87 -60.74 -19.20
N VAL A 209 3.63 -61.30 -20.39
CA VAL A 209 4.63 -61.37 -21.45
C VAL A 209 4.17 -60.50 -22.60
N VAL A 210 4.98 -59.57 -23.03
CA VAL A 210 4.66 -58.65 -24.12
C VAL A 210 4.46 -59.43 -25.41
N LYS A 211 3.26 -59.35 -25.96
CA LYS A 211 2.86 -59.97 -27.25
C LYS A 211 1.62 -59.26 -27.78
N ASP A 212 1.34 -59.44 -29.08
CA ASP A 212 0.13 -58.87 -29.66
C ASP A 212 -1.14 -59.40 -28.97
N GLY A 213 -2.11 -58.51 -28.75
CA GLY A 213 -3.45 -58.81 -28.22
C GLY A 213 -3.55 -58.93 -26.70
N ILE A 214 -2.55 -58.35 -25.95
CA ILE A 214 -2.60 -58.30 -24.47
C ILE A 214 -3.11 -56.96 -23.94
N GLU A 215 -3.47 -56.01 -24.78
CA GLU A 215 -3.81 -54.64 -24.45
C GLU A 215 -4.89 -54.55 -23.35
N SER A 216 -5.97 -55.33 -23.55
CA SER A 216 -7.09 -55.33 -22.60
C SER A 216 -6.68 -55.86 -21.22
N ARG A 217 -5.94 -56.97 -21.17
CA ARG A 217 -5.47 -57.56 -19.91
C ARG A 217 -4.47 -56.64 -19.22
N LEU A 218 -3.58 -55.99 -19.99
CA LEU A 218 -2.61 -55.03 -19.46
C LEU A 218 -3.33 -53.80 -18.89
N ALA A 219 -4.35 -53.31 -19.59
CA ALA A 219 -5.17 -52.18 -19.11
C ALA A 219 -5.87 -52.51 -17.78
N ASP A 220 -6.49 -53.68 -17.67
CA ASP A 220 -7.16 -54.15 -16.44
C ASP A 220 -6.16 -54.30 -15.27
N SER A 221 -4.94 -54.81 -15.56
CA SER A 221 -3.89 -54.93 -14.55
C SER A 221 -3.36 -53.58 -14.09
N ILE A 222 -3.21 -52.63 -15.02
CA ILE A 222 -2.77 -51.27 -14.70
C ILE A 222 -3.87 -50.55 -13.90
N GLU A 223 -5.16 -50.67 -14.31
CA GLU A 223 -6.26 -50.08 -13.58
C GLU A 223 -6.33 -50.58 -12.14
N THR A 224 -6.15 -51.87 -11.94
CA THR A 224 -6.06 -52.48 -10.60
C THR A 224 -4.88 -51.95 -9.81
N ALA A 225 -3.69 -51.85 -10.40
CA ALA A 225 -2.51 -51.35 -9.76
C ALA A 225 -2.64 -49.88 -9.33
N VAL A 226 -3.16 -49.06 -10.23
CA VAL A 226 -3.41 -47.63 -10.00
C VAL A 226 -4.42 -47.40 -8.87
N LYS A 227 -5.48 -48.22 -8.83
CA LYS A 227 -6.51 -48.12 -7.79
C LYS A 227 -5.97 -48.49 -6.40
N LEU A 228 -5.09 -49.50 -6.31
CA LEU A 228 -4.49 -49.91 -5.04
C LEU A 228 -3.47 -48.88 -4.48
N SER A 229 -2.67 -48.27 -5.35
CA SER A 229 -1.58 -47.38 -4.97
C SER A 229 -1.93 -45.91 -5.03
N ASP A 230 -3.21 -45.56 -5.23
CA ASP A 230 -3.68 -44.19 -5.41
C ASP A 230 -2.98 -43.45 -6.58
N GLY A 231 -2.82 -44.14 -7.71
CA GLY A 231 -2.37 -43.53 -8.95
C GLY A 231 -0.98 -43.94 -9.47
N LEU A 232 -0.28 -44.82 -8.78
CA LEU A 232 1.06 -45.27 -9.20
C LEU A 232 1.05 -46.71 -9.71
N VAL A 233 1.87 -47.01 -10.72
CA VAL A 233 2.11 -48.38 -11.19
C VAL A 233 3.59 -48.52 -11.58
N ILE A 234 4.20 -49.68 -11.28
CA ILE A 234 5.54 -50.00 -11.67
C ILE A 234 5.47 -51.19 -12.67
N ALA A 235 6.09 -50.99 -13.84
CA ALA A 235 6.36 -52.10 -14.75
C ALA A 235 7.83 -52.53 -14.59
N GLN A 236 8.05 -53.73 -14.07
CA GLN A 236 9.37 -54.28 -13.87
C GLN A 236 9.64 -55.39 -14.91
N VAL A 237 10.72 -55.23 -15.68
CA VAL A 237 11.24 -56.32 -16.47
C VAL A 237 11.86 -57.34 -15.50
N VAL A 238 11.48 -58.64 -15.66
CA VAL A 238 12.04 -59.68 -14.78
C VAL A 238 13.56 -59.75 -14.99
N ASP A 239 14.30 -59.54 -13.89
CA ASP A 239 15.77 -59.45 -13.84
C ASP A 239 16.33 -58.21 -14.63
N GLY A 240 15.51 -57.16 -14.85
CA GLY A 240 15.88 -55.97 -15.63
C GLY A 240 15.40 -54.67 -15.01
N GLU A 241 15.20 -53.68 -15.87
CA GLU A 241 14.84 -52.32 -15.51
C GLU A 241 13.43 -52.21 -14.92
N GLU A 242 13.25 -51.26 -14.03
CA GLU A 242 11.95 -50.84 -13.50
C GLU A 242 11.58 -49.46 -14.07
N VAL A 243 10.35 -49.34 -14.55
CA VAL A 243 9.78 -48.07 -15.00
C VAL A 243 8.52 -47.81 -14.18
N MET A 244 8.51 -46.67 -13.49
CA MET A 244 7.36 -46.23 -12.74
C MET A 244 6.52 -45.26 -13.57
N PHE A 245 5.23 -45.45 -13.58
CA PHE A 245 4.22 -44.61 -14.23
C PHE A 245 3.28 -44.03 -13.18
N SER A 246 2.69 -42.90 -13.47
CA SER A 246 1.69 -42.29 -12.61
C SER A 246 0.52 -41.76 -13.40
N THR A 247 -0.68 -42.04 -12.92
CA THR A 247 -1.91 -41.40 -13.40
C THR A 247 -2.22 -40.08 -12.69
N LYS A 248 -1.44 -39.75 -11.70
CA LYS A 248 -1.45 -38.45 -11.00
C LYS A 248 -0.11 -37.76 -11.22
N PHE A 249 -0.08 -36.43 -11.00
CA PHE A 249 1.19 -35.68 -10.99
C PHE A 249 2.01 -36.07 -9.75
N ALA A 250 2.77 -37.14 -9.80
CA ALA A 250 3.58 -37.61 -8.69
C ALA A 250 5.04 -37.87 -9.11
N CYS A 251 5.99 -37.44 -8.30
CA CYS A 251 7.40 -37.72 -8.54
C CYS A 251 7.71 -39.17 -8.21
N PRO A 252 8.26 -39.96 -9.14
CA PRO A 252 8.63 -41.34 -8.90
C PRO A 252 9.62 -41.53 -7.74
N GLU A 253 10.59 -40.61 -7.58
CA GLU A 253 11.64 -40.71 -6.57
C GLU A 253 11.20 -40.29 -5.18
N HIS A 254 10.35 -39.25 -5.06
CA HIS A 254 10.00 -38.65 -3.78
C HIS A 254 8.57 -38.94 -3.32
N GLY A 255 7.73 -39.49 -4.18
CA GLY A 255 6.30 -39.75 -3.86
C GLY A 255 5.49 -38.49 -3.59
N ILE A 256 6.04 -37.30 -3.86
CA ILE A 256 5.34 -36.03 -3.72
C ILE A 256 4.53 -35.80 -4.98
N GLY A 257 3.20 -35.71 -4.84
CA GLY A 257 2.28 -35.51 -5.94
C GLY A 257 1.44 -34.27 -5.76
N ILE A 258 0.96 -33.75 -6.89
CA ILE A 258 -0.08 -32.74 -6.97
C ILE A 258 -1.36 -33.46 -7.38
N GLU A 259 -2.39 -33.43 -6.54
CA GLU A 259 -3.61 -34.22 -6.78
C GLU A 259 -4.35 -33.75 -8.03
N GLU A 260 -4.48 -32.44 -8.22
CA GLU A 260 -5.15 -31.81 -9.36
C GLU A 260 -4.66 -30.38 -9.56
N LEU A 261 -4.37 -30.02 -10.82
CA LEU A 261 -4.07 -28.63 -11.18
C LEU A 261 -5.37 -27.86 -11.33
N SER A 262 -5.72 -27.09 -10.31
CA SER A 262 -6.88 -26.20 -10.34
C SER A 262 -6.49 -24.74 -10.08
N PRO A 263 -7.23 -23.75 -10.60
CA PRO A 263 -6.94 -22.33 -10.33
C PRO A 263 -6.92 -21.98 -8.84
N ARG A 264 -7.59 -22.75 -7.98
CA ARG A 264 -7.61 -22.56 -6.52
C ARG A 264 -6.25 -22.82 -5.88
N MET A 265 -5.45 -23.72 -6.44
CA MET A 265 -4.09 -23.99 -5.97
C MET A 265 -3.17 -22.80 -6.07
N PHE A 266 -3.34 -21.98 -7.10
CA PHE A 266 -2.51 -20.81 -7.34
C PHE A 266 -3.02 -19.57 -6.61
N SER A 267 -4.03 -19.69 -5.74
CA SER A 267 -4.55 -18.58 -4.94
C SER A 267 -3.86 -18.52 -3.58
N PHE A 268 -3.17 -17.42 -3.29
CA PHE A 268 -2.66 -17.14 -1.95
C PHE A 268 -3.75 -16.70 -0.96
N ASN A 269 -4.98 -16.48 -1.43
CA ASN A 269 -6.15 -16.18 -0.59
C ASN A 269 -6.95 -17.44 -0.21
N ALA A 270 -6.60 -18.59 -0.79
CA ALA A 270 -7.28 -19.87 -0.53
C ALA A 270 -6.34 -20.82 0.26
N PRO A 271 -6.84 -21.57 1.24
CA PRO A 271 -6.03 -22.48 2.07
C PRO A 271 -5.31 -23.58 1.25
N PHE A 272 -5.83 -23.91 0.08
CA PHE A 272 -5.25 -24.94 -0.79
C PHE A 272 -3.85 -24.58 -1.30
N GLY A 273 -3.65 -23.31 -1.71
CA GLY A 273 -2.38 -22.85 -2.28
C GLY A 273 -1.54 -22.00 -1.35
N ALA A 274 -2.17 -21.35 -0.38
CA ALA A 274 -1.49 -20.45 0.55
C ALA A 274 -0.47 -21.17 1.44
N CYS A 275 0.65 -20.51 1.73
CA CYS A 275 1.61 -20.97 2.72
C CYS A 275 0.94 -21.10 4.08
N ASP A 276 1.06 -22.24 4.74
CA ASP A 276 0.37 -22.58 6.01
C ASP A 276 0.85 -21.72 7.18
N VAL A 277 2.08 -21.16 7.12
CA VAL A 277 2.66 -20.33 8.19
C VAL A 277 2.15 -18.90 8.13
N CYS A 278 2.22 -18.24 6.94
CA CYS A 278 1.80 -16.85 6.79
C CYS A 278 0.39 -16.71 6.22
N ASN A 279 -0.35 -17.81 5.98
CA ASN A 279 -1.68 -17.80 5.39
C ASN A 279 -1.78 -16.95 4.11
N GLY A 280 -0.75 -17.00 3.27
CA GLY A 280 -0.70 -16.28 1.99
C GLY A 280 -0.31 -14.81 2.07
N LEU A 281 0.09 -14.29 3.24
CA LEU A 281 0.58 -12.92 3.38
C LEU A 281 1.98 -12.72 2.80
N GLY A 282 2.82 -13.77 2.82
CA GLY A 282 4.21 -13.72 2.39
C GLY A 282 5.17 -13.19 3.45
N GLU A 283 4.65 -12.61 4.51
CA GLU A 283 5.39 -12.01 5.62
C GLU A 283 4.74 -12.33 6.96
N SER A 284 5.52 -12.24 8.01
CA SER A 284 5.07 -12.27 9.40
C SER A 284 5.39 -10.93 10.05
N ARG A 285 4.53 -10.50 10.95
CA ARG A 285 4.75 -9.31 11.76
C ARG A 285 5.35 -9.79 13.07
N GLU A 286 6.63 -9.55 13.25
CA GLU A 286 7.42 -10.03 14.38
C GLU A 286 8.12 -8.88 15.07
N VAL A 287 8.48 -9.04 16.35
CA VAL A 287 9.25 -8.03 17.08
C VAL A 287 10.67 -8.02 16.52
N ASP A 288 11.11 -6.86 16.04
CA ASP A 288 12.44 -6.67 15.45
C ASP A 288 13.48 -6.33 16.53
N PRO A 289 14.53 -7.16 16.70
CA PRO A 289 15.61 -6.87 17.65
C PRO A 289 16.28 -5.52 17.47
N GLU A 290 16.39 -5.03 16.21
CA GLU A 290 17.00 -3.71 15.93
C GLU A 290 16.10 -2.55 16.36
N LEU A 291 14.77 -2.74 16.40
CA LEU A 291 13.83 -1.75 16.94
C LEU A 291 13.78 -1.81 18.47
N VAL A 292 14.00 -2.98 19.06
CA VAL A 292 14.11 -3.14 20.51
C VAL A 292 15.39 -2.52 21.04
N ILE A 293 16.50 -2.66 20.31
CA ILE A 293 17.84 -2.11 20.64
C ILE A 293 18.28 -1.15 19.51
N PRO A 294 17.71 0.04 19.41
CA PRO A 294 17.97 0.94 18.29
C PRO A 294 19.36 1.59 18.34
N ASN A 295 19.99 1.65 19.49
CA ASN A 295 21.35 2.18 19.66
C ASN A 295 22.20 1.24 20.52
N LYS A 296 23.09 0.52 19.85
CA LYS A 296 24.01 -0.44 20.47
C LYS A 296 25.19 0.21 21.21
N ASP A 297 25.42 1.52 21.05
CA ASP A 297 26.46 2.25 21.78
C ASP A 297 26.02 2.60 23.20
N LEU A 298 24.71 2.56 23.50
CA LEU A 298 24.18 2.74 24.83
C LEU A 298 24.32 1.47 25.67
N SER A 299 24.56 1.66 26.99
CA SER A 299 24.41 0.57 27.95
C SER A 299 22.94 0.34 28.31
N ILE A 300 22.64 -0.80 28.93
CA ILE A 300 21.28 -1.13 29.39
C ILE A 300 20.78 -0.07 30.37
N LYS A 301 21.62 0.43 31.29
CA LYS A 301 21.30 1.52 32.21
C LYS A 301 21.07 2.85 31.50
N GLN A 302 21.71 3.08 30.37
CA GLN A 302 21.50 4.28 29.54
C GLN A 302 20.28 4.18 28.64
N GLY A 303 19.56 3.05 28.64
CA GLY A 303 18.32 2.85 27.89
C GLY A 303 18.50 2.16 26.56
N ALA A 304 19.46 1.28 26.40
CA ALA A 304 19.63 0.48 25.19
C ALA A 304 18.36 -0.31 24.84
N ILE A 305 17.63 -0.86 25.84
CA ILE A 305 16.36 -1.57 25.63
C ILE A 305 15.21 -0.56 25.55
N ALA A 306 14.91 -0.10 24.35
CA ALA A 306 13.90 0.93 24.13
C ALA A 306 12.48 0.49 24.53
N ALA A 307 12.17 -0.81 24.41
CA ALA A 307 10.86 -1.36 24.74
C ALA A 307 10.53 -1.37 26.24
N TRP A 308 11.57 -1.39 27.07
CA TRP A 308 11.48 -1.39 28.53
C TRP A 308 12.06 -0.07 29.10
N GLY A 309 11.76 1.06 28.52
CA GLY A 309 12.37 2.38 28.74
C GLY A 309 12.65 2.78 30.20
N ASN A 310 11.94 2.21 31.18
CA ASN A 310 12.14 2.49 32.60
C ASN A 310 13.29 1.69 33.25
N VAL A 311 13.93 0.76 32.52
CA VAL A 311 15.09 0.00 33.04
C VAL A 311 16.28 0.95 33.29
N SER A 312 16.35 2.05 32.53
CA SER A 312 17.42 3.04 32.64
C SER A 312 17.21 4.13 33.69
N THR A 313 15.96 4.36 34.15
CA THR A 313 15.63 5.53 34.98
C THR A 313 15.42 5.20 36.46
N SER A 314 15.30 3.93 36.84
CA SER A 314 15.08 3.50 38.22
C SER A 314 15.50 2.05 38.40
N ASP A 315 16.37 1.81 39.37
CA ASP A 315 16.82 0.46 39.77
C ASP A 315 15.70 -0.36 40.44
N ASP A 316 14.57 0.25 40.73
CA ASP A 316 13.44 -0.38 41.45
C ASP A 316 12.24 -0.78 40.59
N THR A 317 12.37 -0.77 39.25
CA THR A 317 11.30 -1.24 38.38
C THR A 317 11.34 -2.78 38.25
N TYR A 318 10.18 -3.38 37.97
CA TYR A 318 10.07 -4.81 37.74
C TYR A 318 11.06 -5.34 36.68
N TYR A 319 11.13 -4.66 35.55
CA TYR A 319 12.02 -5.04 34.44
C TYR A 319 13.49 -4.81 34.78
N SER A 320 13.80 -3.74 35.55
CA SER A 320 15.17 -3.47 36.02
C SER A 320 15.69 -4.60 36.89
N LYS A 321 14.89 -5.05 37.87
CA LYS A 321 15.27 -6.19 38.76
C LYS A 321 15.40 -7.51 38.00
N MET A 322 14.56 -7.78 37.02
CA MET A 322 14.70 -8.96 36.16
C MET A 322 16.04 -8.97 35.42
N VAL A 323 16.38 -7.84 34.79
CA VAL A 323 17.64 -7.71 34.03
C VAL A 323 18.85 -7.72 34.93
N GLN A 324 18.78 -7.13 36.16
CA GLN A 324 19.84 -7.21 37.14
C GLN A 324 20.11 -8.65 37.58
N SER A 325 19.04 -9.44 37.84
CA SER A 325 19.18 -10.85 38.20
C SER A 325 19.82 -11.66 37.07
N LEU A 326 19.41 -11.43 35.84
CA LEU A 326 20.01 -12.05 34.66
C LEU A 326 21.48 -11.65 34.48
N ALA A 327 21.81 -10.36 34.62
CA ALA A 327 23.18 -9.86 34.52
C ALA A 327 24.11 -10.43 35.59
N ALA A 328 23.60 -10.60 36.83
CA ALA A 328 24.31 -11.27 37.90
C ALA A 328 24.62 -12.75 37.59
N HIS A 329 23.69 -13.47 36.96
CA HIS A 329 23.89 -14.83 36.51
C HIS A 329 25.05 -14.96 35.49
N PHE A 330 25.15 -14.04 34.54
CA PHE A 330 26.22 -14.02 33.55
C PHE A 330 27.49 -13.26 33.99
N ASN A 331 27.49 -12.68 35.15
CA ASN A 331 28.58 -11.84 35.69
C ASN A 331 28.90 -10.66 34.75
N VAL A 332 27.87 -9.99 34.21
CA VAL A 332 27.94 -8.91 33.23
C VAL A 332 27.55 -7.59 33.89
N SER A 333 28.26 -6.49 33.57
CA SER A 333 27.91 -5.15 34.03
C SER A 333 26.86 -4.52 33.11
N LEU A 334 25.78 -3.97 33.68
CA LEU A 334 24.74 -3.24 32.94
C LEU A 334 25.19 -1.86 32.45
N ASP A 335 26.40 -1.39 32.84
CA ASP A 335 27.03 -0.15 32.35
C ASP A 335 27.84 -0.36 31.06
N THR A 336 28.04 -1.62 30.65
CA THR A 336 28.72 -1.97 29.38
C THR A 336 27.87 -1.59 28.18
N PRO A 337 28.44 -0.94 27.14
CA PRO A 337 27.71 -0.71 25.88
C PRO A 337 27.16 -2.01 25.31
N PHE A 338 25.93 -1.97 24.76
CA PHE A 338 25.23 -3.17 24.29
C PHE A 338 26.03 -3.96 23.24
N LYS A 339 26.76 -3.29 22.36
CA LYS A 339 27.63 -3.91 21.34
C LYS A 339 28.78 -4.73 21.92
N ASP A 340 29.22 -4.44 23.14
CA ASP A 340 30.36 -5.05 23.82
C ASP A 340 29.91 -6.15 24.81
N LEU A 341 28.60 -6.45 24.91
CA LEU A 341 28.06 -7.49 25.75
C LEU A 341 28.31 -8.89 25.17
N PRO A 342 28.51 -9.91 26.02
CA PRO A 342 28.64 -11.32 25.56
C PRO A 342 27.43 -11.78 24.78
N GLU A 343 27.66 -12.52 23.70
CA GLU A 343 26.58 -12.95 22.78
C GLU A 343 25.56 -13.87 23.50
N ASP A 344 26.02 -14.78 24.37
CA ASP A 344 25.15 -15.66 25.15
C ASP A 344 24.21 -14.87 26.07
N PHE A 345 24.72 -13.79 26.69
CA PHE A 345 23.89 -12.90 27.49
C PHE A 345 22.87 -12.16 26.62
N VAL A 346 23.28 -11.67 25.45
CA VAL A 346 22.39 -10.95 24.51
C VAL A 346 21.28 -11.88 24.00
N GLN A 347 21.60 -13.12 23.65
CA GLN A 347 20.62 -14.11 23.20
C GLN A 347 19.61 -14.43 24.31
N GLU A 348 20.07 -14.63 25.54
CA GLU A 348 19.16 -14.89 26.65
C GLU A 348 18.33 -13.65 27.00
N LEU A 349 18.91 -12.45 26.98
CA LEU A 349 18.20 -11.20 27.21
C LEU A 349 17.08 -10.98 26.19
N LEU A 350 17.34 -11.27 24.92
CA LEU A 350 16.36 -11.06 23.86
C LEU A 350 15.31 -12.19 23.79
N TYR A 351 15.71 -13.46 23.94
CA TYR A 351 14.85 -14.60 23.61
C TYR A 351 14.53 -15.54 24.79
N GLY A 352 15.28 -15.50 25.89
CA GLY A 352 15.02 -16.34 27.07
C GLY A 352 15.08 -17.85 26.80
N GLN A 353 16.03 -18.31 25.97
CA GLN A 353 16.06 -19.71 25.48
C GLN A 353 16.48 -20.76 26.51
N ASN A 354 17.29 -20.37 27.50
CA ASN A 354 17.89 -21.29 28.44
C ASN A 354 17.10 -21.45 29.76
N ASN A 355 15.91 -20.85 29.87
CA ASN A 355 15.06 -20.91 31.06
C ASN A 355 15.78 -20.51 32.35
N ILE A 356 16.65 -19.50 32.30
CA ILE A 356 17.43 -19.05 33.47
C ILE A 356 16.48 -18.48 34.51
N MET A 357 16.52 -19.00 35.72
CA MET A 357 15.68 -18.57 36.84
C MET A 357 16.14 -17.22 37.37
N VAL A 358 15.25 -16.21 37.27
CA VAL A 358 15.45 -14.92 37.91
C VAL A 358 14.71 -14.85 39.23
N GLU A 359 15.41 -14.40 40.26
CA GLU A 359 14.89 -14.29 41.64
C GLU A 359 15.13 -12.88 42.16
N PHE A 360 14.07 -12.17 42.57
CA PHE A 360 14.17 -10.85 43.17
C PHE A 360 12.93 -10.51 44.00
N ILE A 361 13.09 -9.54 44.88
CA ILE A 361 11.97 -9.02 45.67
C ILE A 361 11.53 -7.70 45.07
N PHE A 362 10.23 -7.56 44.83
CA PHE A 362 9.61 -6.39 44.29
C PHE A 362 8.63 -5.79 45.32
N ASP A 363 8.87 -4.55 45.72
CA ASP A 363 7.97 -3.77 46.56
C ASP A 363 7.00 -2.97 45.67
N SER A 364 5.71 -3.35 45.67
CA SER A 364 4.69 -2.68 44.89
C SER A 364 4.39 -1.28 45.47
N LYS A 365 4.23 -0.27 44.60
CA LYS A 365 3.76 1.08 44.97
C LYS A 365 2.42 1.10 45.74
N PHE A 366 1.68 0.00 45.73
CA PHE A 366 0.41 -0.20 46.44
C PHE A 366 0.53 -1.02 47.73
N GLY A 367 1.76 -1.16 48.29
CA GLY A 367 1.98 -1.68 49.63
C GLY A 367 2.08 -3.21 49.79
N GLY A 368 2.50 -3.94 48.76
CA GLY A 368 2.74 -5.40 48.79
C GLY A 368 4.18 -5.76 48.47
N ARG A 369 4.86 -6.48 49.34
CA ARG A 369 6.16 -7.13 49.06
C ARG A 369 5.91 -8.46 48.39
N ARG A 370 6.43 -8.67 47.18
CA ARG A 370 6.31 -9.93 46.43
C ARG A 370 7.68 -10.48 46.10
N GLU A 371 7.90 -11.75 46.43
CA GLU A 371 9.02 -12.50 45.94
C GLU A 371 8.67 -13.04 44.54
N TYR A 372 9.55 -12.81 43.58
CA TYR A 372 9.41 -13.24 42.20
C TYR A 372 10.48 -14.29 41.92
N LYS A 373 10.04 -15.47 41.44
CA LYS A 373 10.91 -16.54 40.99
C LYS A 373 10.30 -17.19 39.76
N ALA A 374 10.89 -16.96 38.60
CA ALA A 374 10.41 -17.52 37.33
C ALA A 374 11.55 -17.58 36.29
N PRO A 375 11.44 -18.43 35.27
CA PRO A 375 12.36 -18.37 34.12
C PRO A 375 12.31 -17.00 33.42
N PHE A 376 13.47 -16.53 32.98
CA PHE A 376 13.55 -15.29 32.22
C PHE A 376 12.94 -15.47 30.82
N GLU A 377 11.90 -14.70 30.49
CA GLU A 377 11.13 -14.88 29.29
C GLU A 377 11.80 -14.31 28.02
N GLY A 378 12.74 -13.39 28.17
CA GLY A 378 13.31 -12.60 27.06
C GLY A 378 12.43 -11.42 26.65
N VAL A 379 13.07 -10.34 26.18
CA VAL A 379 12.39 -9.07 25.84
C VAL A 379 11.44 -9.27 24.66
N ILE A 380 11.88 -9.96 23.60
CA ILE A 380 11.12 -10.21 22.38
C ILE A 380 9.91 -11.09 22.67
N VAL A 381 10.12 -12.22 23.33
CA VAL A 381 9.06 -13.17 23.68
C VAL A 381 8.00 -12.51 24.57
N ASN A 382 8.44 -11.68 25.53
CA ASN A 382 7.54 -10.90 26.39
C ASN A 382 6.66 -9.93 25.58
N LEU A 383 7.26 -9.21 24.62
CA LEU A 383 6.51 -8.27 23.77
C LEU A 383 5.50 -9.00 22.87
N GLU A 384 5.89 -10.13 22.25
CA GLU A 384 5.01 -10.94 21.42
C GLU A 384 3.84 -11.54 22.19
N ARG A 385 4.11 -12.06 23.40
CA ARG A 385 3.05 -12.57 24.27
C ARG A 385 2.09 -11.45 24.67
N ARG A 386 2.60 -10.30 25.12
CA ARG A 386 1.79 -9.14 25.48
C ARG A 386 0.97 -8.62 24.29
N TYR A 387 1.51 -8.64 23.08
CA TYR A 387 0.80 -8.25 21.87
C TYR A 387 -0.42 -9.15 21.61
N ARG A 388 -0.28 -10.45 21.83
CA ARG A 388 -1.36 -11.44 21.67
C ARG A 388 -2.42 -11.37 22.78
N GLU A 389 -2.00 -11.12 24.02
CA GLU A 389 -2.88 -11.17 25.20
C GLU A 389 -3.57 -9.84 25.53
N THR A 390 -3.06 -8.70 25.04
CA THR A 390 -3.62 -7.40 25.40
C THR A 390 -4.96 -7.13 24.74
N ASN A 391 -5.92 -6.66 25.54
CA ASN A 391 -7.21 -6.14 25.07
C ASN A 391 -7.21 -4.61 24.91
N SER A 392 -6.08 -3.94 25.17
CA SER A 392 -5.92 -2.50 25.06
C SER A 392 -5.31 -2.13 23.70
N ASP A 393 -6.06 -1.42 22.88
CA ASP A 393 -5.58 -0.92 21.57
C ASP A 393 -4.34 -0.04 21.73
N TYR A 394 -4.29 0.82 22.75
CA TYR A 394 -3.13 1.63 23.07
C TYR A 394 -1.88 0.79 23.37
N SER A 395 -2.03 -0.28 24.16
CA SER A 395 -0.90 -1.17 24.47
C SER A 395 -0.45 -1.94 23.23
N ARG A 396 -1.38 -2.33 22.39
CA ARG A 396 -1.11 -3.00 21.11
C ARG A 396 -0.34 -2.07 20.17
N GLU A 397 -0.81 -0.83 19.97
CA GLU A 397 -0.11 0.18 19.16
C GLU A 397 1.31 0.46 19.66
N LYS A 398 1.51 0.50 20.99
CA LYS A 398 2.84 0.71 21.58
C LYS A 398 3.80 -0.45 21.32
N ILE A 399 3.32 -1.68 21.28
CA ILE A 399 4.14 -2.85 20.96
C ILE A 399 4.42 -2.89 19.45
N GLU A 400 3.46 -2.49 18.63
CA GLU A 400 3.61 -2.40 17.16
C GLU A 400 4.76 -1.47 16.73
N GLU A 401 5.12 -0.47 17.55
CA GLU A 401 6.29 0.38 17.30
C GLU A 401 7.62 -0.41 17.26
N TYR A 402 7.66 -1.61 17.85
CA TYR A 402 8.83 -2.50 17.88
C TYR A 402 8.71 -3.68 16.92
N MET A 403 7.65 -3.75 16.11
CA MET A 403 7.42 -4.84 15.16
C MET A 403 7.78 -4.40 13.74
N ALA A 404 8.37 -5.34 13.00
CA ALA A 404 8.65 -5.17 11.57
C ALA A 404 7.96 -6.27 10.76
N GLU A 405 7.68 -5.97 9.49
CA GLU A 405 7.25 -6.97 8.52
C GLU A 405 8.49 -7.70 7.99
N ILE A 406 8.60 -8.99 8.29
CA ILE A 406 9.73 -9.84 7.91
C ILE A 406 9.22 -10.89 6.92
N PRO A 407 9.95 -11.19 5.81
CA PRO A 407 9.57 -12.26 4.91
C PRO A 407 9.37 -13.58 5.66
N CYS A 408 8.24 -14.26 5.41
CA CYS A 408 7.91 -15.52 6.06
C CYS A 408 9.04 -16.55 5.92
N HIS A 409 9.51 -17.13 7.01
CA HIS A 409 10.63 -18.07 7.02
C HIS A 409 10.39 -19.32 6.15
N LYS A 410 9.14 -19.79 5.99
CA LYS A 410 8.78 -20.98 5.22
C LYS A 410 8.71 -20.68 3.72
N CYS A 411 7.95 -19.66 3.30
CA CYS A 411 7.77 -19.36 1.88
C CYS A 411 8.73 -18.27 1.36
N LYS A 412 9.54 -17.67 2.22
CA LYS A 412 10.52 -16.61 1.87
C LYS A 412 9.93 -15.44 1.06
N GLY A 413 8.67 -15.09 1.36
CA GLY A 413 7.95 -14.04 0.67
C GLY A 413 7.00 -14.52 -0.44
N ASN A 414 7.13 -15.75 -0.93
CA ASN A 414 6.41 -16.26 -2.10
C ASN A 414 4.92 -16.55 -1.88
N ARG A 415 4.39 -16.41 -0.67
CA ARG A 415 2.97 -16.55 -0.31
C ARG A 415 2.35 -17.93 -0.50
N LEU A 416 2.86 -18.75 -1.43
CA LEU A 416 2.34 -20.05 -1.84
C LEU A 416 3.15 -21.22 -1.28
N LYS A 417 2.57 -22.41 -1.33
CA LYS A 417 3.24 -23.67 -0.99
C LYS A 417 4.29 -24.04 -2.04
N LYS A 418 5.31 -24.83 -1.66
CA LYS A 418 6.39 -25.25 -2.56
C LYS A 418 5.89 -26.06 -3.75
N GLU A 419 4.86 -26.89 -3.53
CA GLU A 419 4.24 -27.73 -4.56
C GLU A 419 3.61 -26.87 -5.66
N VAL A 420 3.00 -25.74 -5.29
CA VAL A 420 2.42 -24.80 -6.25
C VAL A 420 3.51 -24.07 -7.04
N LEU A 421 4.59 -23.69 -6.36
CA LEU A 421 5.74 -23.00 -6.97
C LEU A 421 6.56 -23.94 -7.91
N SER A 422 6.34 -25.23 -7.86
CA SER A 422 6.98 -26.20 -8.77
C SER A 422 6.29 -26.34 -10.12
N VAL A 423 5.18 -25.65 -10.33
CA VAL A 423 4.51 -25.56 -11.65
C VAL A 423 5.09 -24.37 -12.41
N LEU A 424 5.59 -24.64 -13.61
CA LEU A 424 6.31 -23.64 -14.42
C LEU A 424 5.62 -23.41 -15.76
N ILE A 425 5.72 -22.17 -16.26
CA ILE A 425 5.41 -21.81 -17.65
C ILE A 425 6.60 -21.01 -18.19
N GLY A 426 7.14 -21.40 -19.32
CA GLY A 426 8.34 -20.75 -19.87
C GLY A 426 9.50 -20.71 -18.86
N GLY A 427 9.63 -21.72 -18.00
CA GLY A 427 10.66 -21.83 -16.97
C GLY A 427 10.45 -20.96 -15.72
N LYS A 428 9.31 -20.29 -15.58
CA LYS A 428 9.00 -19.42 -14.43
C LYS A 428 7.77 -19.93 -13.69
N ASN A 429 7.80 -19.84 -12.35
CA ASN A 429 6.61 -20.07 -11.53
C ASN A 429 5.70 -18.83 -11.50
N ILE A 430 4.49 -18.98 -10.97
CA ILE A 430 3.49 -17.89 -10.97
C ILE A 430 3.98 -16.64 -10.20
N ILE A 431 4.73 -16.80 -9.11
CA ILE A 431 5.25 -15.66 -8.34
C ILE A 431 6.36 -14.95 -9.12
N GLU A 432 7.29 -15.69 -9.72
CA GLU A 432 8.33 -15.12 -10.59
C GLU A 432 7.73 -14.34 -11.77
N VAL A 433 6.59 -14.81 -12.32
CA VAL A 433 5.86 -14.07 -13.37
C VAL A 433 5.21 -12.81 -12.79
N THR A 434 4.65 -12.85 -11.58
CA THR A 434 4.08 -11.65 -10.95
C THR A 434 5.12 -10.64 -10.50
N ASP A 435 6.36 -11.07 -10.27
CA ASP A 435 7.49 -10.19 -9.91
C ASP A 435 8.09 -9.45 -11.11
N LEU A 436 7.72 -9.86 -12.33
CA LEU A 436 8.06 -9.10 -13.53
C LEU A 436 7.35 -7.74 -13.52
N SER A 437 8.02 -6.72 -14.05
CA SER A 437 7.36 -5.45 -14.37
C SER A 437 6.33 -5.68 -15.48
N VAL A 438 5.34 -4.80 -15.58
CA VAL A 438 4.31 -4.88 -16.66
C VAL A 438 4.97 -4.96 -18.04
N LYS A 439 6.05 -4.20 -18.26
CA LYS A 439 6.83 -4.24 -19.50
C LYS A 439 7.48 -5.61 -19.74
N GLU A 440 8.09 -6.19 -18.73
CA GLU A 440 8.71 -7.51 -18.81
C GLU A 440 7.66 -8.62 -18.95
N LEU A 441 6.49 -8.47 -18.31
CA LEU A 441 5.38 -9.39 -18.47
C LEU A 441 4.87 -9.41 -19.91
N LEU A 442 4.68 -8.25 -20.56
CA LEU A 442 4.30 -8.17 -21.97
C LEU A 442 5.34 -8.89 -22.84
N ASN A 443 6.63 -8.60 -22.64
CA ASN A 443 7.70 -9.30 -23.36
C ASN A 443 7.71 -10.82 -23.09
N PHE A 444 7.43 -11.23 -21.86
CA PHE A 444 7.32 -12.66 -21.51
C PHE A 444 6.18 -13.35 -22.24
N VAL A 445 5.01 -12.72 -22.27
CA VAL A 445 3.82 -13.26 -22.96
C VAL A 445 4.05 -13.35 -24.47
N ASP A 446 4.62 -12.30 -25.07
CA ASP A 446 4.87 -12.25 -26.53
C ASP A 446 5.92 -13.28 -26.99
N ASN A 447 6.90 -13.63 -26.12
CA ASN A 447 7.96 -14.59 -26.41
C ASN A 447 7.68 -15.99 -25.81
N LEU A 448 6.46 -16.26 -25.36
CA LEU A 448 6.13 -17.54 -24.76
C LEU A 448 5.94 -18.62 -25.83
N HIS A 449 6.82 -19.61 -25.82
CA HIS A 449 6.73 -20.77 -26.72
C HIS A 449 6.03 -21.92 -26.01
N LEU A 450 4.86 -22.27 -26.49
CA LEU A 450 4.04 -23.40 -26.02
C LEU A 450 3.88 -24.42 -27.13
N SER A 451 3.56 -25.69 -26.78
CA SER A 451 3.14 -26.69 -27.77
C SER A 451 1.88 -26.24 -28.49
N GLU A 452 1.61 -26.72 -29.73
CA GLU A 452 0.42 -26.34 -30.49
C GLU A 452 -0.88 -26.52 -29.69
N LYS A 453 -1.01 -27.63 -28.96
CA LYS A 453 -2.14 -27.89 -28.06
C LYS A 453 -2.25 -26.84 -26.96
N ASN A 454 -1.16 -26.56 -26.28
CA ASN A 454 -1.14 -25.59 -25.16
C ASN A 454 -1.34 -24.17 -25.66
N GLN A 455 -0.85 -23.84 -26.87
CA GLN A 455 -1.06 -22.53 -27.48
C GLN A 455 -2.53 -22.30 -27.81
N PHE A 456 -3.24 -23.32 -28.32
CA PHE A 456 -4.68 -23.23 -28.55
C PHE A 456 -5.46 -23.02 -27.25
N ILE A 457 -5.12 -23.75 -26.18
CA ILE A 457 -5.77 -23.62 -24.86
C ILE A 457 -5.49 -22.24 -24.23
N ALA A 458 -4.26 -21.72 -24.35
CA ALA A 458 -3.82 -20.50 -23.73
C ALA A 458 -4.22 -19.23 -24.50
N HIS A 459 -4.62 -19.33 -25.77
CA HIS A 459 -4.81 -18.18 -26.68
C HIS A 459 -5.68 -17.07 -26.08
N GLU A 460 -6.90 -17.38 -25.66
CA GLU A 460 -7.81 -16.37 -25.10
C GLU A 460 -7.31 -15.84 -23.76
N ILE A 461 -6.66 -16.68 -22.94
CA ILE A 461 -6.13 -16.29 -21.63
C ILE A 461 -4.96 -15.32 -21.81
N LEU A 462 -4.04 -15.62 -22.73
CA LEU A 462 -2.87 -14.77 -23.04
C LEU A 462 -3.31 -13.43 -23.65
N LYS A 463 -4.34 -13.45 -24.50
CA LYS A 463 -4.94 -12.24 -25.05
C LYS A 463 -5.44 -11.32 -23.95
N GLU A 464 -6.22 -11.82 -23.00
CA GLU A 464 -6.75 -11.05 -21.87
C GLU A 464 -5.63 -10.51 -20.96
N ILE A 465 -4.58 -11.30 -20.71
CA ILE A 465 -3.41 -10.84 -19.94
C ILE A 465 -2.70 -9.69 -20.69
N ASN A 466 -2.50 -9.85 -21.99
CA ASN A 466 -1.80 -8.86 -22.81
C ASN A 466 -2.60 -7.54 -22.91
N GLU A 467 -3.90 -7.61 -23.12
CA GLU A 467 -4.76 -6.40 -23.17
C GLU A 467 -4.72 -5.63 -21.85
N ARG A 468 -4.93 -6.30 -20.70
CA ARG A 468 -4.88 -5.65 -19.38
C ARG A 468 -3.50 -5.10 -19.02
N ALA A 469 -2.45 -5.83 -19.35
CA ALA A 469 -1.08 -5.36 -19.12
C ALA A 469 -0.74 -4.18 -20.06
N SER A 470 -1.24 -4.17 -21.29
CA SER A 470 -1.09 -3.05 -22.22
C SER A 470 -1.76 -1.79 -21.71
N PHE A 471 -2.98 -1.88 -21.15
CA PHE A 471 -3.64 -0.71 -20.54
C PHE A 471 -2.83 -0.13 -19.36
N LEU A 472 -2.21 -0.98 -18.54
CA LEU A 472 -1.31 -0.49 -17.47
C LEU A 472 -0.09 0.24 -18.03
N ARG A 473 0.51 -0.25 -19.12
CA ARG A 473 1.60 0.43 -19.85
C ARG A 473 1.15 1.79 -20.37
N ASP A 474 -0.04 1.85 -20.98
CA ASP A 474 -0.56 3.03 -21.68
C ASP A 474 -0.93 4.16 -20.70
N VAL A 475 -1.27 3.83 -19.44
CA VAL A 475 -1.42 4.83 -18.37
C VAL A 475 -0.10 5.15 -17.64
N GLY A 476 1.06 4.74 -18.17
CA GLY A 476 2.38 5.06 -17.62
C GLY A 476 2.81 4.23 -16.42
N LEU A 477 2.23 3.04 -16.20
CA LEU A 477 2.54 2.14 -15.07
C LEU A 477 3.39 0.93 -15.49
N GLU A 478 4.13 1.03 -16.59
CA GLU A 478 4.95 -0.08 -17.14
C GLU A 478 6.04 -0.61 -16.18
N TYR A 479 6.44 0.20 -15.18
CA TYR A 479 7.46 -0.14 -14.19
C TYR A 479 6.93 -0.94 -12.99
N LEU A 480 5.61 -0.99 -12.78
CA LEU A 480 5.02 -1.72 -11.66
C LEU A 480 5.13 -3.22 -11.84
N THR A 481 5.35 -3.94 -10.74
CA THR A 481 5.23 -5.40 -10.69
C THR A 481 3.82 -5.80 -10.25
N LEU A 482 3.33 -6.93 -10.74
CA LEU A 482 2.01 -7.44 -10.34
C LEU A 482 1.95 -7.88 -8.87
N SER A 483 3.09 -8.27 -8.29
CA SER A 483 3.23 -8.69 -6.89
C SER A 483 3.18 -7.51 -5.91
N ARG A 484 3.35 -6.26 -6.39
CA ARG A 484 3.37 -5.07 -5.53
C ARG A 484 2.06 -4.93 -4.76
N LYS A 485 2.17 -4.75 -3.43
CA LYS A 485 1.02 -4.60 -2.54
C LYS A 485 0.25 -3.30 -2.87
N ALA A 486 -1.06 -3.39 -2.98
CA ALA A 486 -1.92 -2.23 -3.26
C ALA A 486 -1.78 -1.11 -2.20
N GLY A 487 -1.55 -1.47 -0.94
CA GLY A 487 -1.34 -0.50 0.14
C GLY A 487 -0.02 0.29 0.06
N THR A 488 0.93 -0.09 -0.82
CA THR A 488 2.20 0.62 -1.04
C THR A 488 2.16 1.56 -2.25
N LEU A 489 1.05 1.59 -2.96
CA LEU A 489 0.86 2.46 -4.12
C LEU A 489 0.63 3.89 -3.67
N SER A 490 1.14 4.85 -4.44
CA SER A 490 0.73 6.24 -4.32
C SER A 490 -0.74 6.41 -4.74
N GLY A 491 -1.37 7.50 -4.32
CA GLY A 491 -2.75 7.82 -4.72
C GLY A 491 -2.93 7.80 -6.24
N GLY A 492 -2.02 8.45 -6.97
CA GLY A 492 -2.04 8.50 -8.43
C GLY A 492 -1.80 7.13 -9.09
N GLU A 493 -0.88 6.29 -8.57
CA GLU A 493 -0.69 4.92 -9.09
C GLU A 493 -1.97 4.09 -8.94
N ALA A 494 -2.62 4.13 -7.76
CA ALA A 494 -3.85 3.40 -7.50
C ALA A 494 -5.01 3.87 -8.40
N GLN A 495 -5.11 5.17 -8.62
CA GLN A 495 -6.11 5.76 -9.51
C GLN A 495 -5.91 5.33 -10.96
N ARG A 496 -4.67 5.38 -11.47
CA ARG A 496 -4.35 4.93 -12.84
C ARG A 496 -4.57 3.42 -13.04
N ILE A 497 -4.33 2.61 -12.03
CA ILE A 497 -4.68 1.18 -12.09
C ILE A 497 -6.19 1.01 -12.29
N ARG A 498 -7.02 1.76 -11.56
CA ARG A 498 -8.48 1.72 -11.74
C ARG A 498 -8.88 2.23 -13.13
N LEU A 499 -8.26 3.31 -13.58
CA LEU A 499 -8.48 3.84 -14.94
C LEU A 499 -8.18 2.76 -15.98
N ALA A 500 -7.01 2.11 -15.91
CA ALA A 500 -6.63 1.03 -16.81
C ALA A 500 -7.64 -0.14 -16.79
N THR A 501 -8.13 -0.50 -15.59
CA THR A 501 -9.14 -1.57 -15.45
C THR A 501 -10.48 -1.18 -16.09
N GLN A 502 -10.90 0.09 -15.95
CA GLN A 502 -12.14 0.57 -16.56
C GLN A 502 -12.04 0.70 -18.09
N ILE A 503 -10.90 1.14 -18.61
CA ILE A 503 -10.64 1.16 -20.07
C ILE A 503 -10.73 -0.26 -20.64
N GLY A 504 -10.15 -1.23 -19.94
CA GLY A 504 -10.21 -2.64 -20.32
C GLY A 504 -11.64 -3.24 -20.41
N SER A 505 -12.62 -2.60 -19.77
CA SER A 505 -14.02 -3.01 -19.89
C SER A 505 -14.69 -2.64 -21.24
N ALA A 506 -14.02 -1.80 -22.06
CA ALA A 506 -14.47 -1.34 -23.38
C ALA A 506 -15.92 -0.79 -23.40
N LEU A 507 -16.38 -0.19 -22.30
CA LEU A 507 -17.72 0.38 -22.21
C LEU A 507 -17.85 1.61 -23.10
N VAL A 508 -18.97 1.74 -23.79
CA VAL A 508 -19.29 2.85 -24.69
C VAL A 508 -20.57 3.55 -24.24
N GLY A 509 -20.63 4.86 -24.42
CA GLY A 509 -21.80 5.65 -24.03
C GLY A 509 -21.88 5.92 -22.52
N VAL A 510 -20.78 5.81 -21.80
CA VAL A 510 -20.65 6.02 -20.35
C VAL A 510 -20.16 7.45 -20.08
N LEU A 511 -20.56 7.99 -18.94
CA LEU A 511 -19.98 9.21 -18.36
C LEU A 511 -18.89 8.85 -17.35
N TYR A 512 -17.64 9.15 -17.68
CA TYR A 512 -16.52 9.02 -16.74
C TYR A 512 -16.27 10.33 -16.01
N VAL A 513 -16.13 10.29 -14.70
CA VAL A 513 -15.76 11.43 -13.86
C VAL A 513 -14.46 11.10 -13.13
N LEU A 514 -13.39 11.83 -13.42
CA LEU A 514 -12.05 11.63 -12.88
C LEU A 514 -11.61 12.79 -11.99
N ASP A 515 -10.91 12.47 -10.90
CA ASP A 515 -10.35 13.45 -9.96
C ASP A 515 -8.84 13.50 -10.10
N GLU A 516 -8.33 14.55 -10.75
CA GLU A 516 -6.89 14.86 -10.91
C GLU A 516 -6.02 13.64 -11.32
N PRO A 517 -6.29 13.01 -12.48
CA PRO A 517 -5.58 11.80 -12.88
C PRO A 517 -4.10 12.01 -13.21
N SER A 518 -3.64 13.24 -13.43
CA SER A 518 -2.25 13.61 -13.70
C SER A 518 -1.36 13.63 -12.45
N ILE A 519 -1.93 13.46 -11.25
CA ILE A 519 -1.21 13.55 -9.98
C ILE A 519 0.01 12.63 -9.94
N GLY A 520 1.16 13.19 -9.51
CA GLY A 520 2.41 12.45 -9.32
C GLY A 520 3.04 11.95 -10.63
N LEU A 521 2.59 12.48 -11.78
CA LEU A 521 3.17 12.20 -13.07
C LEU A 521 4.26 13.21 -13.44
N HIS A 522 5.33 12.68 -14.01
CA HIS A 522 6.26 13.48 -14.79
C HIS A 522 5.58 13.89 -16.11
N GLN A 523 5.90 15.04 -16.67
CA GLN A 523 5.30 15.56 -17.93
C GLN A 523 5.32 14.52 -19.05
N ARG A 524 6.42 13.79 -19.22
CA ARG A 524 6.52 12.70 -20.20
C ARG A 524 5.45 11.61 -20.03
N ASP A 525 5.14 11.25 -18.78
CA ASP A 525 4.15 10.20 -18.50
C ASP A 525 2.72 10.76 -18.60
N ASN A 526 2.55 12.08 -18.41
CA ASN A 526 1.28 12.78 -18.56
C ASN A 526 0.79 12.77 -20.02
N GLU A 527 1.68 12.93 -20.99
CA GLU A 527 1.35 12.83 -22.42
C GLU A 527 0.68 11.48 -22.77
N LYS A 528 1.17 10.37 -22.21
CA LYS A 528 0.57 9.05 -22.40
C LYS A 528 -0.83 8.95 -21.78
N LEU A 529 -1.00 9.50 -20.58
CA LEU A 529 -2.29 9.54 -19.91
C LEU A 529 -3.31 10.34 -20.73
N ILE A 530 -2.94 11.52 -21.19
CA ILE A 530 -3.81 12.36 -22.04
C ILE A 530 -4.23 11.61 -23.31
N GLY A 531 -3.30 10.94 -23.99
CA GLY A 531 -3.61 10.10 -25.14
C GLY A 531 -4.65 9.00 -24.82
N THR A 532 -4.55 8.39 -23.64
CA THR A 532 -5.50 7.39 -23.17
C THR A 532 -6.88 7.99 -22.87
N LEU A 533 -6.93 9.16 -22.23
CA LEU A 533 -8.19 9.89 -21.96
C LEU A 533 -8.87 10.31 -23.26
N ARG A 534 -8.11 10.76 -24.26
CA ARG A 534 -8.61 11.10 -25.59
C ARG A 534 -9.22 9.86 -26.28
N HIS A 535 -8.53 8.72 -26.22
CA HIS A 535 -9.05 7.47 -26.77
C HIS A 535 -10.40 7.08 -26.15
N LEU A 536 -10.58 7.21 -24.83
CA LEU A 536 -11.87 6.98 -24.17
C LEU A 536 -13.00 7.84 -24.74
N THR A 537 -12.70 9.07 -25.11
CA THR A 537 -13.67 9.99 -25.71
C THR A 537 -13.97 9.59 -27.15
N ASP A 538 -12.95 9.23 -27.93
CA ASP A 538 -13.06 8.87 -29.34
C ASP A 538 -13.93 7.64 -29.57
N ILE A 539 -13.95 6.68 -28.62
CA ILE A 539 -14.84 5.51 -28.67
C ILE A 539 -16.30 5.83 -28.29
N GLY A 540 -16.63 7.10 -28.00
CA GLY A 540 -18.02 7.56 -27.78
C GLY A 540 -18.43 7.69 -26.31
N ASN A 541 -17.49 7.95 -25.40
CA ASN A 541 -17.77 8.26 -24.00
C ASN A 541 -17.71 9.76 -23.72
N THR A 542 -18.43 10.22 -22.71
CA THR A 542 -18.29 11.56 -22.16
C THR A 542 -17.33 11.51 -20.99
N LEU A 543 -16.33 12.39 -20.99
CA LEU A 543 -15.29 12.44 -19.97
C LEU A 543 -15.32 13.79 -19.26
N ILE A 544 -15.52 13.80 -17.95
CA ILE A 544 -15.38 14.97 -17.07
C ILE A 544 -14.16 14.75 -16.18
N VAL A 545 -13.17 15.63 -16.27
CA VAL A 545 -11.94 15.56 -15.51
C VAL A 545 -11.80 16.82 -14.66
N VAL A 546 -11.69 16.66 -13.35
CA VAL A 546 -11.27 17.77 -12.47
C VAL A 546 -9.76 17.85 -12.56
N GLU A 547 -9.21 18.93 -13.07
CA GLU A 547 -7.77 19.05 -13.34
C GLU A 547 -7.22 20.47 -13.18
N HIS A 548 -5.91 20.53 -12.93
CA HIS A 548 -5.11 21.73 -12.79
C HIS A 548 -3.89 21.76 -13.72
N ASP A 549 -3.63 20.63 -14.39
CA ASP A 549 -2.51 20.47 -15.31
C ASP A 549 -2.74 21.23 -16.62
N GLU A 550 -1.72 21.99 -17.04
CA GLU A 550 -1.78 22.83 -18.25
C GLU A 550 -1.98 22.00 -19.52
N ASP A 551 -1.23 20.89 -19.67
CA ASP A 551 -1.26 20.08 -20.88
C ASP A 551 -2.62 19.39 -21.04
N THR A 552 -3.20 18.91 -19.93
CA THR A 552 -4.55 18.33 -19.92
C THR A 552 -5.63 19.34 -20.30
N MET A 553 -5.52 20.57 -19.79
CA MET A 553 -6.47 21.64 -20.16
C MET A 553 -6.35 22.06 -21.65
N ARG A 554 -5.12 22.04 -22.19
CA ARG A 554 -4.90 22.37 -23.62
C ARG A 554 -5.46 21.33 -24.58
N GLU A 555 -5.52 20.07 -24.15
CA GLU A 555 -6.07 18.97 -24.94
C GLU A 555 -7.59 18.78 -24.75
N ALA A 556 -8.23 19.50 -23.84
CA ALA A 556 -9.67 19.40 -23.63
C ALA A 556 -10.49 20.00 -24.78
N ASP A 557 -11.62 19.37 -25.11
CA ASP A 557 -12.60 19.93 -26.06
C ASP A 557 -13.41 21.08 -25.44
N TYR A 558 -13.60 21.03 -24.13
CA TYR A 558 -14.41 21.97 -23.38
C TYR A 558 -13.85 22.17 -21.97
N VAL A 559 -13.74 23.41 -21.51
CA VAL A 559 -13.23 23.77 -20.21
C VAL A 559 -14.28 24.55 -19.43
N VAL A 560 -14.45 24.25 -18.15
CA VAL A 560 -15.31 24.97 -17.22
C VAL A 560 -14.46 25.46 -16.04
N ASP A 561 -14.32 26.77 -15.92
CA ASP A 561 -13.60 27.42 -14.82
C ASP A 561 -14.55 27.81 -13.70
N ILE A 562 -14.35 27.26 -12.51
CA ILE A 562 -15.22 27.37 -11.33
C ILE A 562 -14.53 28.25 -10.28
N GLY A 563 -15.22 29.33 -9.89
CA GLY A 563 -14.64 30.32 -8.97
C GLY A 563 -15.67 31.30 -8.46
N PRO A 564 -15.31 32.62 -8.37
CA PRO A 564 -13.96 33.20 -8.58
C PRO A 564 -12.97 32.95 -7.43
N GLY A 565 -13.45 32.52 -6.26
CA GLY A 565 -12.66 32.26 -5.07
C GLY A 565 -12.86 30.87 -4.52
N ALA A 566 -12.47 30.65 -3.26
CA ALA A 566 -12.65 29.41 -2.52
C ALA A 566 -13.80 29.50 -1.51
N GLY A 567 -14.37 28.38 -1.10
CA GLY A 567 -15.42 28.32 -0.06
C GLY A 567 -16.62 29.21 -0.39
N VAL A 568 -16.96 30.12 0.51
CA VAL A 568 -18.11 31.02 0.36
C VAL A 568 -17.93 32.00 -0.82
N HIS A 569 -16.72 32.24 -1.26
CA HIS A 569 -16.41 33.11 -2.41
C HIS A 569 -16.37 32.33 -3.74
N GLY A 570 -16.50 31.00 -3.70
CA GLY A 570 -16.56 30.13 -4.86
C GLY A 570 -17.97 29.78 -5.30
N GLY A 571 -18.09 28.65 -5.99
CA GLY A 571 -19.38 28.03 -6.35
C GLY A 571 -20.11 28.68 -7.53
N GLN A 572 -19.41 29.41 -8.40
CA GLN A 572 -19.97 30.02 -9.61
C GLN A 572 -19.16 29.59 -10.85
N ILE A 573 -19.80 29.59 -12.02
CA ILE A 573 -19.07 29.42 -13.29
C ILE A 573 -18.51 30.78 -13.69
N VAL A 574 -17.18 30.88 -13.73
CA VAL A 574 -16.46 32.10 -14.15
C VAL A 574 -16.34 32.19 -15.66
N ALA A 575 -16.00 31.05 -16.27
CA ALA A 575 -15.86 30.91 -17.72
C ALA A 575 -16.20 29.47 -18.13
N GLN A 576 -16.69 29.29 -19.34
CA GLN A 576 -16.94 27.99 -19.94
C GLN A 576 -16.83 28.08 -21.44
N GLY A 577 -16.35 27.02 -22.09
CA GLY A 577 -16.25 27.00 -23.57
C GLY A 577 -14.97 26.29 -24.02
N THR A 578 -14.49 26.64 -25.19
CA THR A 578 -13.20 26.20 -25.70
C THR A 578 -12.04 26.85 -24.93
N LEU A 579 -10.83 26.30 -25.05
CA LEU A 579 -9.65 26.88 -24.41
C LEU A 579 -9.47 28.37 -24.76
N ASP A 580 -9.65 28.75 -26.03
CA ASP A 580 -9.50 30.15 -26.49
C ASP A 580 -10.45 31.09 -25.76
N GLU A 581 -11.71 30.68 -25.55
CA GLU A 581 -12.69 31.47 -24.81
C GLU A 581 -12.31 31.65 -23.33
N ILE A 582 -11.62 30.64 -22.71
CA ILE A 582 -11.09 30.74 -21.35
C ILE A 582 -9.89 31.70 -21.29
N LEU A 583 -8.98 31.67 -22.31
CA LEU A 583 -7.78 32.52 -22.38
C LEU A 583 -8.11 33.99 -22.54
N GLU A 584 -9.20 34.29 -23.24
CA GLU A 584 -9.66 35.64 -23.48
C GLU A 584 -10.42 36.26 -22.30
N ASN A 585 -10.97 35.43 -21.38
CA ASN A 585 -11.75 35.90 -20.25
C ASN A 585 -10.88 36.54 -19.15
N PRO A 586 -11.00 37.87 -18.90
CA PRO A 586 -10.16 38.58 -17.94
C PRO A 586 -10.47 38.20 -16.46
N ASN A 587 -11.62 37.56 -16.20
CA ASN A 587 -12.03 37.16 -14.85
C ASN A 587 -11.58 35.75 -14.54
N SER A 588 -11.14 34.97 -15.53
CA SER A 588 -10.66 33.62 -15.34
C SER A 588 -9.22 33.64 -14.82
N MET A 589 -9.03 33.19 -13.56
CA MET A 589 -7.68 33.05 -13.00
C MET A 589 -6.87 32.01 -13.77
N THR A 590 -7.50 30.91 -14.16
CA THR A 590 -6.94 29.88 -15.04
C THR A 590 -6.49 30.48 -16.37
N GLY A 591 -7.36 31.28 -17.04
CA GLY A 591 -7.06 31.93 -18.30
C GLY A 591 -5.89 32.91 -18.20
N LEU A 592 -5.74 33.64 -17.09
CA LEU A 592 -4.62 34.55 -16.87
C LEU A 592 -3.27 33.82 -16.79
N TYR A 593 -3.21 32.66 -16.10
CA TYR A 593 -1.98 31.84 -16.03
C TYR A 593 -1.67 31.15 -17.37
N LEU A 594 -2.65 30.52 -17.99
CA LEU A 594 -2.46 29.81 -19.26
C LEU A 594 -2.11 30.73 -20.44
N SER A 595 -2.58 32.00 -20.42
CA SER A 595 -2.21 33.03 -21.44
C SER A 595 -0.86 33.67 -21.18
N GLY A 596 -0.19 33.37 -20.05
CA GLY A 596 1.06 34.01 -19.66
C GLY A 596 0.92 35.48 -19.18
N LYS A 597 -0.31 36.00 -19.01
CA LYS A 597 -0.55 37.32 -18.42
C LYS A 597 -0.16 37.35 -16.92
N LYS A 598 -0.22 36.21 -16.28
CA LYS A 598 0.24 35.99 -14.92
C LYS A 598 1.22 34.83 -14.92
N VAL A 599 2.41 34.99 -14.36
CA VAL A 599 3.50 34.00 -14.36
C VAL A 599 4.10 33.89 -12.99
N ILE A 600 4.49 32.70 -12.59
CA ILE A 600 5.30 32.47 -11.39
C ILE A 600 6.76 32.81 -11.77
N GLU A 601 7.32 33.84 -11.17
CA GLU A 601 8.64 34.37 -11.50
C GLU A 601 9.76 33.43 -11.01
N ILE A 602 10.84 33.35 -11.79
CA ILE A 602 12.06 32.65 -11.40
C ILE A 602 12.86 33.60 -10.49
N PRO A 603 13.34 33.16 -9.31
CA PRO A 603 14.15 34.01 -8.45
C PRO A 603 15.42 34.50 -9.17
N GLU A 604 15.72 35.79 -9.05
CA GLU A 604 16.91 36.41 -9.69
C GLU A 604 18.23 35.81 -9.17
N HIS A 605 18.24 35.39 -7.91
CA HIS A 605 19.39 34.83 -7.23
C HIS A 605 19.07 33.49 -6.56
N THR A 606 19.90 32.49 -6.76
CA THR A 606 19.89 31.25 -6.01
C THR A 606 20.69 31.41 -4.71
N ARG A 607 20.21 30.81 -3.61
CA ARG A 607 20.90 30.82 -2.31
C ARG A 607 22.23 30.05 -2.42
N GLU A 608 23.29 30.61 -1.83
CA GLU A 608 24.59 29.92 -1.76
C GLU A 608 24.58 28.75 -0.76
N GLY A 609 23.64 28.77 0.20
CA GLY A 609 23.57 27.82 1.31
C GLY A 609 24.61 28.11 2.40
N ASN A 610 24.77 27.17 3.33
CA ASN A 610 25.70 27.33 4.46
C ASN A 610 27.03 26.58 4.26
N GLY A 611 27.31 26.04 3.06
CA GLY A 611 28.52 25.28 2.73
C GLY A 611 28.55 23.83 3.25
N ASN A 612 27.58 23.40 4.06
CA ASN A 612 27.48 22.04 4.56
C ASN A 612 26.56 21.19 3.69
N PHE A 613 26.72 19.88 3.78
CA PHE A 613 25.94 18.89 3.02
C PHE A 613 25.51 17.74 3.91
N ILE A 614 24.37 17.14 3.60
CA ILE A 614 24.08 15.74 3.98
C ILE A 614 24.57 14.89 2.80
N GLU A 615 25.39 13.89 3.09
CA GLU A 615 25.85 12.95 2.08
C GLU A 615 25.34 11.55 2.39
N ILE A 616 24.53 10.98 1.48
CA ILE A 616 24.07 9.59 1.53
C ILE A 616 25.02 8.80 0.66
N LYS A 617 25.66 7.77 1.22
CA LYS A 617 26.58 6.89 0.49
C LYS A 617 25.99 5.50 0.32
N GLY A 618 26.13 4.96 -0.87
CA GLY A 618 25.78 3.59 -1.17
C GLY A 618 24.30 3.27 -1.03
N ALA A 619 23.41 4.19 -1.40
CA ALA A 619 21.98 3.98 -1.39
C ALA A 619 21.57 2.87 -2.37
N SER A 620 20.97 1.79 -1.85
CA SER A 620 20.64 0.56 -2.59
C SER A 620 19.28 -0.02 -2.23
N GLU A 621 18.37 0.80 -1.69
CA GLU A 621 17.00 0.41 -1.38
C GLU A 621 16.15 0.34 -2.65
N ASN A 622 15.33 -0.69 -2.78
CA ASN A 622 14.48 -0.95 -3.95
C ASN A 622 15.30 -0.93 -5.27
N ASN A 623 14.96 -0.03 -6.19
CA ASN A 623 15.62 0.09 -7.50
C ASN A 623 16.90 0.95 -7.50
N LEU A 624 17.31 1.52 -6.38
CA LEU A 624 18.52 2.37 -6.32
C LEU A 624 19.79 1.57 -6.59
N LYS A 625 20.65 2.08 -7.46
CA LYS A 625 21.85 1.38 -7.99
C LYS A 625 23.14 1.78 -7.24
N ASN A 626 23.16 1.64 -5.91
CA ASN A 626 24.32 1.96 -5.05
C ASN A 626 24.80 3.41 -5.27
N ILE A 627 23.87 4.36 -5.28
CA ILE A 627 24.16 5.76 -5.59
C ILE A 627 24.64 6.55 -4.37
N ASN A 628 25.40 7.63 -4.65
CA ASN A 628 25.78 8.62 -3.66
C ASN A 628 25.06 9.93 -3.97
N ALA A 629 24.38 10.50 -2.98
CA ALA A 629 23.63 11.75 -3.12
C ALA A 629 24.16 12.79 -2.12
N LYS A 630 24.40 14.02 -2.58
CA LYS A 630 24.80 15.17 -1.76
C LYS A 630 23.68 16.20 -1.77
N ILE A 631 23.15 16.49 -0.61
CA ILE A 631 22.06 17.45 -0.41
C ILE A 631 22.66 18.69 0.27
N PRO A 632 22.73 19.85 -0.41
CA PRO A 632 23.24 21.08 0.18
C PRO A 632 22.29 21.61 1.25
N LEU A 633 22.85 22.07 2.38
CA LEU A 633 22.10 22.62 3.50
C LEU A 633 21.88 24.15 3.36
N GLY A 634 20.77 24.63 3.93
CA GLY A 634 20.35 26.03 3.80
C GLY A 634 19.84 26.40 2.42
N LYS A 635 19.35 25.42 1.65
CA LYS A 635 18.83 25.61 0.28
C LYS A 635 17.44 25.00 0.13
N PHE A 636 16.72 25.45 -0.89
CA PHE A 636 15.54 24.84 -1.41
C PHE A 636 15.93 23.84 -2.51
N VAL A 637 15.84 22.54 -2.21
CA VAL A 637 16.31 21.44 -3.06
C VAL A 637 15.12 20.69 -3.62
N CYS A 638 15.05 20.51 -4.95
CA CYS A 638 14.06 19.67 -5.60
C CYS A 638 14.65 18.32 -6.01
N ILE A 639 13.92 17.26 -5.73
CA ILE A 639 14.22 15.90 -6.15
C ILE A 639 13.26 15.57 -7.29
N THR A 640 13.80 15.40 -8.49
CA THR A 640 13.04 15.26 -9.73
C THR A 640 13.29 13.93 -10.41
N GLY A 641 12.60 13.66 -11.49
CA GLY A 641 12.75 12.46 -12.33
C GLY A 641 11.44 11.77 -12.63
N VAL A 642 11.46 10.87 -13.59
CA VAL A 642 10.26 10.12 -14.03
C VAL A 642 9.62 9.30 -12.92
N SER A 643 8.36 8.90 -13.11
CA SER A 643 7.66 8.04 -12.15
C SER A 643 8.41 6.71 -11.97
N GLY A 644 8.54 6.23 -10.71
CA GLY A 644 9.29 5.01 -10.40
C GLY A 644 10.83 5.12 -10.49
N SER A 645 11.42 6.30 -10.67
CA SER A 645 12.89 6.48 -10.77
C SER A 645 13.66 6.28 -9.45
N GLY A 646 12.95 6.16 -8.30
CA GLY A 646 13.55 5.92 -6.98
C GLY A 646 13.58 7.12 -6.04
N LYS A 647 12.89 8.23 -6.36
CA LYS A 647 12.83 9.46 -5.54
C LYS A 647 12.41 9.18 -4.10
N SER A 648 11.26 8.53 -3.91
CA SER A 648 10.72 8.23 -2.56
C SER A 648 11.59 7.20 -1.82
N SER A 649 12.26 6.28 -2.53
CA SER A 649 13.23 5.35 -1.94
C SER A 649 14.44 6.11 -1.36
N LEU A 650 14.97 7.08 -2.09
CA LEU A 650 16.10 7.89 -1.64
C LEU A 650 15.72 8.81 -0.48
N ILE A 651 14.60 9.53 -0.60
CA ILE A 651 14.23 10.58 0.34
C ILE A 651 13.43 10.04 1.52
N ASN A 652 12.31 9.33 1.29
CA ASN A 652 11.44 8.89 2.38
C ASN A 652 12.01 7.64 3.09
N SER A 653 12.52 6.65 2.33
CA SER A 653 12.99 5.40 2.93
C SER A 653 14.40 5.52 3.53
N ILE A 654 15.32 6.24 2.91
CA ILE A 654 16.70 6.35 3.38
C ILE A 654 16.93 7.67 4.15
N LEU A 655 16.79 8.83 3.50
CA LEU A 655 17.12 10.13 4.11
C LEU A 655 16.27 10.39 5.35
N TYR A 656 14.93 10.42 5.19
CA TYR A 656 14.03 10.75 6.30
C TYR A 656 14.19 9.79 7.46
N LYS A 657 14.07 8.48 7.22
CA LYS A 657 14.17 7.49 8.30
C LYS A 657 15.55 7.46 8.94
N GLY A 658 16.62 7.64 8.15
CA GLY A 658 17.99 7.68 8.65
C GLY A 658 18.26 8.91 9.52
N VAL A 659 17.82 10.10 9.09
CA VAL A 659 17.96 11.34 9.88
C VAL A 659 17.04 11.29 11.09
N ALA A 660 15.77 10.88 10.94
CA ALA A 660 14.80 10.82 12.02
C ALA A 660 15.21 9.85 13.14
N SER A 661 15.83 8.73 12.81
CA SER A 661 16.32 7.77 13.81
C SER A 661 17.45 8.35 14.67
N LYS A 662 18.37 9.13 14.07
CA LYS A 662 19.51 9.70 14.77
C LYS A 662 19.20 11.04 15.45
N VAL A 663 18.53 11.96 14.74
CA VAL A 663 18.27 13.33 15.20
C VAL A 663 17.01 13.40 16.06
N ASN A 664 15.88 12.87 15.58
CA ASN A 664 14.62 12.90 16.32
C ASN A 664 14.46 11.69 17.27
N ARG A 665 15.38 10.75 17.26
CA ARG A 665 15.35 9.49 18.05
C ARG A 665 14.07 8.65 17.78
N LEU A 666 13.58 8.71 16.55
CA LEU A 666 12.42 7.91 16.14
C LEU A 666 12.85 6.45 15.86
N LYS A 667 12.01 5.50 16.25
CA LYS A 667 12.24 4.07 16.05
C LYS A 667 11.82 3.67 14.64
N GLN A 668 12.67 4.00 13.66
CA GLN A 668 12.42 3.67 12.26
C GLN A 668 13.69 3.09 11.64
N ARG A 669 13.54 2.00 10.91
CA ARG A 669 14.66 1.40 10.18
C ARG A 669 14.82 2.11 8.82
N PRO A 670 15.98 2.73 8.55
CA PRO A 670 16.25 3.30 7.24
C PRO A 670 16.42 2.21 6.19
N GLY A 671 16.12 2.55 4.92
CA GLY A 671 16.37 1.68 3.78
C GLY A 671 17.85 1.35 3.60
N LYS A 672 18.16 0.40 2.75
CA LYS A 672 19.54 -0.09 2.53
C LYS A 672 20.46 1.02 2.01
N HIS A 673 21.50 1.33 2.78
CA HIS A 673 22.56 2.29 2.46
C HIS A 673 23.82 1.95 3.24
N LYS A 674 24.96 2.55 2.89
CA LYS A 674 26.21 2.37 3.65
C LYS A 674 26.27 3.29 4.85
N GLU A 675 26.17 4.61 4.63
CA GLU A 675 26.24 5.63 5.69
C GLU A 675 25.54 6.92 5.28
N ILE A 676 25.16 7.74 6.27
CA ILE A 676 24.67 9.11 6.09
C ILE A 676 25.57 10.01 6.93
N LEU A 677 26.23 10.99 6.28
CA LEU A 677 27.13 11.97 6.89
C LEU A 677 26.50 13.35 6.94
N GLY A 678 27.03 14.23 7.78
CA GLY A 678 26.61 15.63 7.91
C GLY A 678 25.39 15.86 8.83
N LEU A 679 25.00 14.85 9.60
CA LEU A 679 23.81 14.91 10.48
C LEU A 679 24.01 15.84 11.69
N GLU A 680 25.22 16.13 12.07
CA GLU A 680 25.61 17.09 13.13
C GLU A 680 25.19 18.52 12.80
N ASN A 681 24.93 18.82 11.52
CA ASN A 681 24.51 20.16 11.08
C ASN A 681 22.97 20.35 11.17
N ILE A 682 22.22 19.34 11.60
CA ILE A 682 20.76 19.36 11.67
C ILE A 682 20.31 19.10 13.10
N ASP A 683 19.37 19.93 13.58
CA ASP A 683 18.76 19.79 14.90
C ASP A 683 17.43 19.02 14.88
N LYS A 684 16.73 19.00 13.73
CA LYS A 684 15.42 18.39 13.59
C LYS A 684 15.13 18.04 12.14
N VAL A 685 14.43 16.92 11.89
CA VAL A 685 13.82 16.62 10.59
C VAL A 685 12.30 16.53 10.72
N ILE A 686 11.60 17.09 9.74
CA ILE A 686 10.14 17.15 9.68
C ILE A 686 9.72 16.63 8.32
N ASN A 687 8.90 15.56 8.32
CA ASN A 687 8.30 15.04 7.11
C ASN A 687 6.86 15.57 6.98
N ILE A 688 6.57 16.17 5.84
CA ILE A 688 5.26 16.74 5.50
C ILE A 688 4.73 15.97 4.30
N ASP A 689 4.05 14.87 4.58
CA ASP A 689 3.44 13.97 3.62
C ASP A 689 1.92 14.15 3.54
N GLN A 690 1.28 13.49 2.59
CA GLN A 690 -0.16 13.51 2.36
C GLN A 690 -0.96 12.62 3.34
N SER A 691 -0.33 12.00 4.33
CA SER A 691 -1.04 11.19 5.32
C SER A 691 -2.00 12.04 6.15
N PRO A 692 -3.17 11.50 6.57
CA PRO A 692 -4.13 12.23 7.38
C PRO A 692 -3.51 12.81 8.66
N ILE A 693 -3.98 13.98 9.10
CA ILE A 693 -3.55 14.63 10.36
C ILE A 693 -4.00 13.87 11.63
N GLY A 694 -4.74 12.80 11.46
CA GLY A 694 -5.18 11.91 12.52
C GLY A 694 -6.08 10.80 11.99
N ARG A 695 -6.22 9.72 12.75
CA ARG A 695 -6.96 8.51 12.34
C ARG A 695 -8.43 8.51 12.76
N THR A 696 -8.84 9.45 13.59
CA THR A 696 -10.19 9.51 14.16
C THR A 696 -10.92 10.80 13.77
N PRO A 697 -12.25 10.83 13.76
CA PRO A 697 -13.06 12.03 13.51
C PRO A 697 -12.81 13.17 14.51
N ARG A 698 -12.13 12.92 15.64
CA ARG A 698 -11.76 13.91 16.65
C ARG A 698 -10.59 14.77 16.22
N SER A 699 -9.73 14.25 15.34
CA SER A 699 -8.64 15.03 14.78
C SER A 699 -9.20 16.00 13.75
N ASN A 700 -8.85 17.26 13.86
CA ASN A 700 -9.31 18.34 12.98
C ASN A 700 -8.22 19.44 12.88
N PRO A 701 -8.33 20.39 11.96
CA PRO A 701 -7.37 21.48 11.79
C PRO A 701 -7.09 22.25 13.09
N ALA A 702 -8.12 22.57 13.88
CA ALA A 702 -7.96 23.31 15.12
C ALA A 702 -7.14 22.56 16.19
N THR A 703 -7.35 21.25 16.32
CA THR A 703 -6.61 20.43 17.29
C THR A 703 -5.17 20.19 16.85
N TYR A 704 -4.95 19.95 15.55
CA TYR A 704 -3.63 19.66 15.02
C TYR A 704 -2.69 20.86 15.07
N THR A 705 -3.16 22.06 14.71
CA THR A 705 -2.38 23.31 14.81
C THR A 705 -2.22 23.78 16.26
N GLY A 706 -2.98 23.18 17.18
CA GLY A 706 -3.00 23.58 18.60
C GLY A 706 -3.69 24.95 18.84
N VAL A 707 -4.40 25.50 17.87
CA VAL A 707 -5.23 26.70 18.06
C VAL A 707 -6.39 26.43 18.99
N PHE A 708 -6.92 25.20 18.97
CA PHE A 708 -8.04 24.80 19.81
C PHE A 708 -7.72 24.86 21.31
N ASP A 709 -6.48 24.64 21.72
CA ASP A 709 -6.07 24.78 23.12
C ASP A 709 -6.23 26.22 23.62
N GLN A 710 -5.88 27.19 22.77
CA GLN A 710 -6.02 28.60 23.08
C GLN A 710 -7.49 29.06 23.04
N ILE A 711 -8.29 28.52 22.13
CA ILE A 711 -9.74 28.77 22.09
C ILE A 711 -10.40 28.25 23.37
N ARG A 712 -10.06 27.03 23.84
CA ARG A 712 -10.59 26.49 25.11
C ARG A 712 -10.20 27.31 26.32
N ASP A 713 -8.97 27.82 26.35
CA ASP A 713 -8.51 28.74 27.42
C ASP A 713 -9.35 30.01 27.40
N LEU A 714 -9.59 30.59 26.23
CA LEU A 714 -10.41 31.81 26.10
C LEU A 714 -11.84 31.57 26.61
N PHE A 715 -12.49 30.47 26.21
CA PHE A 715 -13.85 30.14 26.67
C PHE A 715 -13.90 29.94 28.19
N ALA A 716 -12.87 29.35 28.80
CA ALA A 716 -12.79 29.18 30.23
C ALA A 716 -12.64 30.52 30.99
N THR A 717 -12.19 31.58 30.32
CA THR A 717 -12.08 32.92 30.91
C THR A 717 -13.35 33.76 30.85
N THR A 718 -14.37 33.32 30.10
CA THR A 718 -15.64 34.03 29.99
C THR A 718 -16.34 34.15 31.35
N ASN A 719 -17.15 35.21 31.55
CA ASN A 719 -17.91 35.42 32.79
C ASN A 719 -18.82 34.25 33.11
N GLU A 720 -19.52 33.72 32.12
CA GLU A 720 -20.45 32.60 32.27
C GLU A 720 -19.72 31.29 32.65
N ALA A 721 -18.55 30.98 32.04
CA ALA A 721 -17.75 29.82 32.39
C ALA A 721 -17.23 29.95 33.86
N LYS A 722 -16.76 31.12 34.25
CA LYS A 722 -16.32 31.37 35.62
C LYS A 722 -17.45 31.25 36.64
N ALA A 723 -18.63 31.82 36.34
CA ALA A 723 -19.82 31.70 37.21
C ALA A 723 -20.26 30.26 37.43
N ARG A 724 -20.10 29.40 36.44
CA ARG A 724 -20.43 27.97 36.52
C ARG A 724 -19.24 27.10 36.99
N GLY A 725 -18.08 27.68 37.27
CA GLY A 725 -16.88 26.94 37.68
C GLY A 725 -16.27 26.07 36.57
N TYR A 726 -16.54 26.38 35.30
CA TYR A 726 -16.05 25.61 34.17
C TYR A 726 -14.60 25.91 33.88
N LYS A 727 -13.78 24.85 33.86
CA LYS A 727 -12.36 24.91 33.52
C LYS A 727 -12.15 24.52 32.06
N LYS A 728 -10.93 24.74 31.51
CA LYS A 728 -10.51 24.37 30.14
C LYS A 728 -10.98 22.97 29.70
N GLY A 729 -10.95 21.97 30.61
CA GLY A 729 -11.38 20.59 30.32
C GLY A 729 -12.85 20.48 29.92
N ARG A 730 -13.72 21.39 30.38
CA ARG A 730 -15.14 21.40 30.03
C ARG A 730 -15.38 21.63 28.53
N PHE A 731 -14.53 22.40 27.90
CA PHE A 731 -14.57 22.77 26.49
C PHE A 731 -13.80 21.80 25.58
N SER A 732 -13.40 20.62 26.11
CA SER A 732 -12.78 19.57 25.33
C SER A 732 -13.79 18.50 24.97
N PHE A 733 -13.94 18.18 23.69
CA PHE A 733 -14.78 17.05 23.23
C PHE A 733 -14.09 15.68 23.47
N ASN A 734 -12.82 15.65 23.90
CA ASN A 734 -12.12 14.41 24.25
C ASN A 734 -12.31 13.98 25.71
N VAL A 735 -12.73 14.89 26.59
CA VAL A 735 -12.80 14.68 28.04
C VAL A 735 -14.26 14.61 28.50
N LYS A 736 -14.57 13.68 29.40
CA LYS A 736 -15.91 13.61 30.03
C LYS A 736 -16.26 14.91 30.75
N GLY A 737 -17.54 15.24 30.73
CA GLY A 737 -18.11 16.39 31.43
C GLY A 737 -18.69 17.46 30.52
N GLY A 738 -18.01 17.80 29.41
CA GLY A 738 -18.50 18.80 28.44
C GLY A 738 -18.95 18.25 27.10
N ARG A 739 -18.49 17.05 26.76
CA ARG A 739 -18.79 16.40 25.49
C ARG A 739 -20.16 15.73 25.48
N CYS A 740 -20.70 15.49 24.30
CA CYS A 740 -21.83 14.60 24.12
C CYS A 740 -21.42 13.16 24.46
N GLU A 741 -22.09 12.54 25.42
CA GLU A 741 -21.74 11.16 25.81
C GLU A 741 -22.30 10.10 24.86
N ALA A 742 -23.32 10.40 24.04
CA ALA A 742 -23.83 9.47 23.03
C ALA A 742 -22.79 9.16 21.94
N CYS A 743 -22.17 10.19 21.35
CA CYS A 743 -21.10 10.03 20.36
C CYS A 743 -19.69 10.14 20.98
N LYS A 744 -19.60 10.29 22.31
CA LYS A 744 -18.33 10.47 23.04
C LYS A 744 -17.46 11.62 22.51
N GLY A 745 -18.08 12.63 21.89
CA GLY A 745 -17.43 13.81 21.33
C GLY A 745 -17.03 13.68 19.85
N ASP A 746 -17.35 12.59 19.17
CA ASP A 746 -17.04 12.40 17.75
C ASP A 746 -17.93 13.27 16.84
N GLY A 747 -19.15 13.63 17.30
CA GLY A 747 -20.17 14.33 16.52
C GLY A 747 -20.89 13.43 15.52
N ILE A 748 -20.30 12.32 15.18
CA ILE A 748 -20.81 11.31 14.23
C ILE A 748 -20.80 9.93 14.87
N ILE A 749 -21.65 9.04 14.37
CA ILE A 749 -21.71 7.64 14.75
C ILE A 749 -21.25 6.82 13.56
N LYS A 750 -20.26 5.96 13.77
CA LYS A 750 -19.77 5.01 12.79
C LYS A 750 -20.69 3.78 12.79
N ILE A 751 -21.27 3.44 11.66
CA ILE A 751 -22.01 2.20 11.43
C ILE A 751 -21.10 1.27 10.65
N GLU A 752 -20.64 0.21 11.29
CA GLU A 752 -19.78 -0.79 10.65
C GLU A 752 -20.59 -1.70 9.74
N MET A 753 -20.23 -1.74 8.49
CA MET A 753 -20.85 -2.57 7.46
C MET A 753 -19.90 -3.69 7.07
N HIS A 754 -20.20 -4.95 7.44
CA HIS A 754 -19.28 -6.09 7.26
C HIS A 754 -18.78 -6.33 5.81
N PHE A 755 -19.55 -5.91 4.80
CA PHE A 755 -19.22 -6.14 3.39
C PHE A 755 -19.17 -4.85 2.53
N LEU A 756 -19.51 -3.69 3.14
CA LEU A 756 -19.55 -2.39 2.49
C LEU A 756 -18.66 -1.41 3.27
N PRO A 757 -18.30 -0.27 2.67
CA PRO A 757 -17.61 0.79 3.41
C PRO A 757 -18.43 1.25 4.62
N ASP A 758 -17.74 1.56 5.72
CA ASP A 758 -18.37 2.08 6.92
C ASP A 758 -19.13 3.38 6.64
N VAL A 759 -20.35 3.51 7.18
CA VAL A 759 -21.18 4.69 7.04
C VAL A 759 -21.04 5.56 8.29
N TYR A 760 -20.87 6.86 8.10
CA TYR A 760 -20.78 7.85 9.16
C TYR A 760 -22.03 8.74 9.13
N VAL A 761 -22.83 8.71 10.20
CA VAL A 761 -24.03 9.51 10.33
C VAL A 761 -23.88 10.55 11.46
N PRO A 762 -24.44 11.75 11.34
CA PRO A 762 -24.47 12.72 12.43
C PRO A 762 -25.11 12.12 13.70
N CYS A 763 -24.55 12.43 14.86
CA CYS A 763 -25.12 11.97 16.12
C CYS A 763 -26.51 12.62 16.35
N GLU A 764 -27.54 11.81 16.55
CA GLU A 764 -28.93 12.28 16.75
C GLU A 764 -29.08 13.15 17.98
N VAL A 765 -28.29 12.93 19.04
CA VAL A 765 -28.37 13.66 20.31
C VAL A 765 -27.75 15.05 20.21
N CYS A 766 -26.55 15.19 19.67
CA CYS A 766 -25.85 16.48 19.54
C CYS A 766 -25.90 17.06 18.12
N LYS A 767 -26.52 16.39 17.17
CA LYS A 767 -26.65 16.83 15.75
C LYS A 767 -25.32 17.29 15.11
N GLY A 768 -24.23 16.66 15.50
CA GLY A 768 -22.90 17.01 15.00
C GLY A 768 -22.11 17.97 15.89
N GLU A 769 -22.70 18.66 16.84
CA GLU A 769 -22.09 19.72 17.67
C GLU A 769 -21.03 19.23 18.67
N ARG A 770 -20.94 17.89 18.92
CA ARG A 770 -19.91 17.24 19.78
C ARG A 770 -20.05 17.47 21.30
N TYR A 771 -20.81 18.48 21.76
CA TYR A 771 -20.91 18.89 23.14
C TYR A 771 -22.30 18.64 23.71
N ASN A 772 -22.39 18.70 25.04
CA ASN A 772 -23.69 18.72 25.74
C ASN A 772 -24.27 20.16 25.78
N ARG A 773 -25.58 20.26 26.03
CA ARG A 773 -26.32 21.52 25.99
C ARG A 773 -25.75 22.57 26.95
N GLU A 774 -25.31 22.19 28.14
CA GLU A 774 -24.80 23.08 29.17
C GLU A 774 -23.49 23.75 28.75
N THR A 775 -22.62 23.02 28.03
CA THR A 775 -21.36 23.57 27.49
C THR A 775 -21.63 24.54 26.35
N LEU A 776 -22.63 24.27 25.51
CA LEU A 776 -23.02 25.11 24.37
C LEU A 776 -23.66 26.43 24.78
N GLN A 777 -24.21 26.52 26.03
CA GLN A 777 -24.74 27.78 26.58
C GLN A 777 -23.67 28.83 26.80
N VAL A 778 -22.39 28.40 27.06
CA VAL A 778 -21.30 29.35 27.25
C VAL A 778 -20.90 29.94 25.91
N LYS A 779 -20.98 31.27 25.80
CA LYS A 779 -20.73 32.00 24.58
C LYS A 779 -19.58 32.98 24.71
N TYR A 780 -18.84 33.18 23.63
CA TYR A 780 -17.90 34.27 23.44
C TYR A 780 -18.29 35.04 22.17
N LYS A 781 -18.56 36.37 22.28
CA LYS A 781 -19.14 37.19 21.19
C LYS A 781 -20.36 36.50 20.52
N ASP A 782 -21.29 36.02 21.36
CA ASP A 782 -22.55 35.34 20.97
C ASP A 782 -22.38 33.98 20.24
N LYS A 783 -21.17 33.44 20.13
CA LYS A 783 -20.89 32.15 19.53
C LYS A 783 -20.50 31.11 20.57
N SER A 784 -21.07 29.92 20.49
CA SER A 784 -20.69 28.74 21.27
C SER A 784 -19.37 28.14 20.74
N ILE A 785 -18.77 27.23 21.52
CA ILE A 785 -17.56 26.52 21.06
C ILE A 785 -17.81 25.65 19.84
N ALA A 786 -19.03 25.13 19.65
CA ALA A 786 -19.40 24.37 18.46
C ALA A 786 -19.52 25.30 17.23
N ASP A 787 -20.12 26.47 17.38
CA ASP A 787 -20.16 27.49 16.32
C ASP A 787 -18.76 27.89 15.87
N VAL A 788 -17.82 28.03 16.81
CA VAL A 788 -16.41 28.34 16.48
C VAL A 788 -15.72 27.21 15.70
N LEU A 789 -16.01 25.94 16.03
CA LEU A 789 -15.49 24.81 15.28
C LEU A 789 -16.11 24.71 13.87
N ASP A 790 -17.31 25.23 13.68
CA ASP A 790 -18.00 25.25 12.37
C ASP A 790 -17.57 26.44 11.48
N MET A 791 -16.89 27.46 12.06
CA MET A 791 -16.32 28.57 11.29
C MET A 791 -15.24 28.05 10.33
N ASN A 792 -15.18 28.61 9.13
CA ASN A 792 -14.01 28.47 8.28
C ASN A 792 -12.84 29.32 8.82
N VAL A 793 -11.63 29.09 8.30
CA VAL A 793 -10.40 29.77 8.79
C VAL A 793 -10.49 31.28 8.61
N GLU A 794 -11.07 31.77 7.51
CA GLU A 794 -11.24 33.20 7.22
C GLU A 794 -12.17 33.86 8.24
N GLU A 795 -13.36 33.30 8.45
CA GLU A 795 -14.32 33.77 9.46
C GLU A 795 -13.73 33.75 10.88
N ALA A 796 -13.00 32.68 11.21
CA ALA A 796 -12.34 32.57 12.51
C ALA A 796 -11.23 33.61 12.69
N LEU A 797 -10.49 33.95 11.63
CA LEU A 797 -9.44 34.96 11.66
C LEU A 797 -10.02 36.34 11.98
N GLU A 798 -11.14 36.71 11.36
CA GLU A 798 -11.87 37.94 11.65
C GLU A 798 -12.45 37.93 13.06
N PHE A 799 -13.07 36.81 13.47
CA PHE A 799 -13.67 36.67 14.80
C PHE A 799 -12.67 36.81 15.95
N PHE A 800 -11.46 36.28 15.78
CA PHE A 800 -10.38 36.33 16.76
C PHE A 800 -9.31 37.42 16.49
N GLU A 801 -9.62 38.43 15.69
CA GLU A 801 -8.67 39.48 15.28
C GLU A 801 -7.92 40.12 16.47
N ASN A 802 -8.63 40.30 17.60
CA ASN A 802 -8.07 40.92 18.81
C ASN A 802 -7.34 39.94 19.75
N ILE A 803 -7.15 38.66 19.35
CA ILE A 803 -6.45 37.66 20.17
C ILE A 803 -5.17 37.20 19.43
N PRO A 804 -4.03 37.87 19.68
CA PRO A 804 -2.80 37.67 18.88
C PRO A 804 -2.31 36.20 18.80
N SER A 805 -2.50 35.44 19.88
CA SER A 805 -2.05 34.03 19.93
C SER A 805 -2.86 33.11 19.02
N ILE A 806 -4.16 33.34 18.90
CA ILE A 806 -5.06 32.61 17.99
C ILE A 806 -4.86 33.11 16.57
N LYS A 807 -4.89 34.46 16.39
CA LYS A 807 -4.71 35.12 15.10
C LYS A 807 -3.50 34.60 14.34
N ARG A 808 -2.31 34.60 14.97
CA ARG A 808 -1.08 34.14 14.36
C ARG A 808 -1.15 32.72 13.78
N LYS A 809 -1.85 31.77 14.45
CA LYS A 809 -2.01 30.41 13.96
C LYS A 809 -3.00 30.33 12.81
N LEU A 810 -4.04 31.15 12.83
CA LEU A 810 -5.02 31.22 11.74
C LEU A 810 -4.40 31.86 10.50
N GLU A 811 -3.55 32.89 10.66
CA GLU A 811 -2.80 33.50 9.57
C GLU A 811 -1.92 32.49 8.83
N THR A 812 -1.27 31.56 9.53
CA THR A 812 -0.46 30.51 8.87
C THR A 812 -1.32 29.55 8.04
N LEU A 813 -2.56 29.27 8.44
CA LEU A 813 -3.50 28.49 7.63
C LEU A 813 -3.97 29.27 6.39
N MET A 814 -4.16 30.59 6.52
CA MET A 814 -4.46 31.47 5.38
C MET A 814 -3.29 31.50 4.38
N ASP A 815 -2.07 31.64 4.87
CA ASP A 815 -0.84 31.71 4.06
C ASP A 815 -0.66 30.48 3.16
N VAL A 816 -1.07 29.28 3.62
CA VAL A 816 -1.01 28.05 2.82
C VAL A 816 -2.26 27.81 1.95
N GLY A 817 -3.14 28.80 1.82
CA GLY A 817 -4.33 28.74 0.96
C GLY A 817 -5.49 27.90 1.51
N LEU A 818 -5.63 27.78 2.83
CA LEU A 818 -6.68 27.00 3.51
C LEU A 818 -7.76 27.88 4.16
N SER A 819 -8.10 29.02 3.54
CA SER A 819 -9.11 29.96 4.02
C SER A 819 -10.50 29.31 4.20
N TYR A 820 -10.84 28.37 3.34
CA TYR A 820 -12.16 27.77 3.19
C TYR A 820 -12.46 26.58 4.12
N ILE A 821 -11.43 25.93 4.69
CA ILE A 821 -11.63 24.76 5.56
C ILE A 821 -12.23 25.16 6.90
N LYS A 822 -13.13 24.30 7.44
CA LYS A 822 -13.69 24.52 8.77
C LYS A 822 -12.70 24.10 9.86
N LEU A 823 -12.60 24.84 10.96
CA LEU A 823 -11.71 24.52 12.08
C LEU A 823 -11.96 23.13 12.68
N GLY A 824 -13.22 22.72 12.76
CA GLY A 824 -13.65 21.43 13.30
C GLY A 824 -13.82 20.32 12.25
N GLN A 825 -13.43 20.54 10.98
CA GLN A 825 -13.57 19.54 9.91
C GLN A 825 -12.81 18.24 10.26
N PRO A 826 -13.48 17.07 10.28
CA PRO A 826 -12.83 15.81 10.61
C PRO A 826 -11.67 15.49 9.65
N SER A 827 -10.59 14.96 10.18
CA SER A 827 -9.41 14.57 9.38
C SER A 827 -9.72 13.56 8.26
N THR A 828 -10.78 12.77 8.45
CA THR A 828 -11.27 11.79 7.47
C THR A 828 -11.95 12.41 6.25
N GLN A 829 -12.33 13.68 6.31
CA GLN A 829 -12.95 14.44 5.23
C GLN A 829 -11.96 15.34 4.47
N LEU A 830 -10.75 15.50 5.00
CA LEU A 830 -9.70 16.28 4.35
C LEU A 830 -9.05 15.51 3.21
N SER A 831 -8.76 16.20 2.11
CA SER A 831 -7.91 15.67 1.05
C SER A 831 -6.45 15.51 1.53
N GLY A 832 -5.65 14.69 0.82
CA GLY A 832 -4.23 14.52 1.15
C GLY A 832 -3.45 15.85 1.09
N GLY A 833 -3.72 16.68 0.09
CA GLY A 833 -3.10 18.00 -0.04
C GLY A 833 -3.51 18.98 1.07
N GLU A 834 -4.78 18.98 1.49
CA GLU A 834 -5.23 19.80 2.64
C GLU A 834 -4.55 19.35 3.94
N ALA A 835 -4.48 18.04 4.19
CA ALA A 835 -3.77 17.52 5.36
C ALA A 835 -2.29 17.92 5.37
N GLN A 836 -1.62 17.86 4.23
CA GLN A 836 -0.24 18.28 4.06
C GLN A 836 -0.03 19.77 4.33
N ARG A 837 -0.90 20.62 3.79
CA ARG A 837 -0.86 22.07 4.03
C ARG A 837 -1.13 22.44 5.50
N ILE A 838 -2.02 21.71 6.19
CA ILE A 838 -2.22 21.90 7.65
C ILE A 838 -0.94 21.57 8.44
N LYS A 839 -0.23 20.50 8.06
CA LYS A 839 1.06 20.16 8.65
C LYS A 839 2.08 21.26 8.41
N LEU A 840 2.16 21.79 7.20
CA LEU A 840 3.04 22.90 6.83
C LEU A 840 2.72 24.16 7.64
N ALA A 841 1.45 24.56 7.71
CA ALA A 841 1.00 25.72 8.52
C ALA A 841 1.39 25.59 9.99
N THR A 842 1.27 24.37 10.54
CA THR A 842 1.67 24.10 11.93
C THR A 842 3.16 24.35 12.16
N GLU A 843 4.01 23.95 11.21
CA GLU A 843 5.46 24.19 11.33
C GLU A 843 5.83 25.67 11.12
N LEU A 844 5.14 26.36 10.20
CA LEU A 844 5.29 27.82 10.01
C LEU A 844 4.98 28.63 11.26
N SER A 845 4.04 28.15 12.09
CA SER A 845 3.66 28.83 13.33
C SER A 845 4.74 28.77 14.42
N LYS A 846 5.76 27.91 14.28
CA LYS A 846 6.86 27.70 15.23
C LYS A 846 8.02 28.64 14.91
N ARG A 847 8.90 28.91 15.93
CA ARG A 847 10.13 29.67 15.70
C ARG A 847 11.11 28.83 14.87
N PRO A 848 11.65 29.37 13.77
CA PRO A 848 12.66 28.66 12.98
C PRO A 848 13.99 28.59 13.77
N THR A 849 14.69 27.46 13.64
CA THR A 849 16.03 27.27 14.22
C THR A 849 17.13 27.54 13.21
N GLY A 850 16.83 27.57 11.92
CA GLY A 850 17.81 27.71 10.83
C GLY A 850 18.60 26.41 10.54
N LYS A 851 18.31 25.32 11.27
CA LYS A 851 18.97 24.01 11.12
C LYS A 851 17.97 22.86 10.94
N THR A 852 16.71 23.18 10.66
CA THR A 852 15.68 22.15 10.44
C THR A 852 15.70 21.68 8.99
N LEU A 853 15.63 20.35 8.81
CA LEU A 853 15.41 19.72 7.52
C LEU A 853 13.92 19.45 7.32
N TYR A 854 13.31 20.13 6.36
CA TYR A 854 11.94 19.87 5.93
C TYR A 854 11.95 18.96 4.71
N ILE A 855 11.17 17.89 4.74
CA ILE A 855 10.96 16.98 3.61
C ILE A 855 9.50 17.05 3.23
N LEU A 856 9.21 17.39 1.97
CA LEU A 856 7.87 17.47 1.42
C LEU A 856 7.75 16.51 0.23
N ASP A 857 6.64 15.78 0.16
CA ASP A 857 6.35 14.84 -0.91
C ASP A 857 5.17 15.35 -1.73
N GLU A 858 5.44 15.78 -2.97
CA GLU A 858 4.48 16.33 -3.95
C GLU A 858 3.50 17.35 -3.34
N PRO A 859 3.98 18.47 -2.77
CA PRO A 859 3.14 19.43 -2.06
C PRO A 859 2.19 20.23 -2.97
N THR A 860 2.38 20.21 -4.30
CA THR A 860 1.49 20.87 -5.26
C THR A 860 0.28 20.05 -5.67
N THR A 861 0.15 18.83 -5.15
CA THR A 861 -0.98 17.94 -5.43
C THR A 861 -2.31 18.61 -5.17
N GLY A 862 -3.19 18.65 -6.19
CA GLY A 862 -4.53 19.24 -6.10
C GLY A 862 -4.56 20.76 -6.02
N LEU A 863 -3.48 21.44 -6.39
CA LEU A 863 -3.38 22.89 -6.37
C LEU A 863 -3.53 23.52 -7.75
N HIS A 864 -4.39 24.52 -7.80
CA HIS A 864 -4.41 25.45 -8.95
C HIS A 864 -3.12 26.29 -8.99
N MET A 865 -2.72 26.76 -10.18
CA MET A 865 -1.49 27.54 -10.39
C MET A 865 -1.35 28.74 -9.43
N ALA A 866 -2.45 29.43 -9.13
CA ALA A 866 -2.45 30.54 -8.16
C ALA A 866 -2.19 30.08 -6.70
N ASP A 867 -2.58 28.86 -6.33
CA ASP A 867 -2.30 28.29 -5.01
C ASP A 867 -0.88 27.73 -4.95
N VAL A 868 -0.34 27.24 -6.08
CA VAL A 868 1.08 26.87 -6.23
C VAL A 868 1.98 28.06 -6.01
N ASP A 869 1.64 29.22 -6.57
CA ASP A 869 2.39 30.49 -6.36
C ASP A 869 2.49 30.84 -4.87
N LYS A 870 1.36 30.80 -4.13
CA LYS A 870 1.36 31.02 -2.67
C LYS A 870 2.22 30.01 -1.92
N LEU A 871 2.14 28.73 -2.29
CA LEU A 871 2.96 27.68 -1.68
C LEU A 871 4.44 27.92 -1.90
N ILE A 872 4.85 28.30 -3.12
CA ILE A 872 6.24 28.64 -3.44
C ILE A 872 6.74 29.79 -2.55
N GLN A 873 5.95 30.84 -2.39
CA GLN A 873 6.31 31.97 -1.51
C GLN A 873 6.52 31.51 -0.06
N VAL A 874 5.70 30.58 0.44
CA VAL A 874 5.84 29.99 1.78
C VAL A 874 7.12 29.18 1.90
N LEU A 875 7.43 28.33 0.91
CA LEU A 875 8.66 27.52 0.89
C LEU A 875 9.92 28.41 0.79
N GLN A 876 9.87 29.47 -0.01
CA GLN A 876 10.95 30.44 -0.10
C GLN A 876 11.20 31.13 1.24
N ARG A 877 10.16 31.61 1.93
CA ARG A 877 10.28 32.19 3.29
C ARG A 877 10.91 31.23 4.30
N LEU A 878 10.57 29.93 4.25
CA LEU A 878 11.18 28.90 5.11
C LEU A 878 12.67 28.71 4.82
N ALA A 879 13.05 28.71 3.54
CA ALA A 879 14.44 28.59 3.12
C ALA A 879 15.25 29.82 3.53
N ASP A 880 14.68 31.04 3.41
CA ASP A 880 15.31 32.32 3.81
C ASP A 880 15.69 32.36 5.30
N THR A 881 15.02 31.58 6.14
CA THR A 881 15.37 31.46 7.56
C THR A 881 16.56 30.53 7.84
N GLY A 882 17.26 30.06 6.79
CA GLY A 882 18.44 29.20 6.89
C GLY A 882 18.13 27.69 6.97
N ASN A 883 16.84 27.30 6.94
CA ASN A 883 16.43 25.90 6.94
C ASN A 883 16.73 25.23 5.60
N THR A 884 16.83 23.93 5.61
CA THR A 884 16.94 23.11 4.40
C THR A 884 15.58 22.53 4.03
N ILE A 885 15.16 22.75 2.79
CA ILE A 885 13.91 22.24 2.27
C ILE A 885 14.22 21.24 1.14
N VAL A 886 13.74 20.02 1.28
CA VAL A 886 13.85 18.97 0.25
C VAL A 886 12.45 18.61 -0.21
N VAL A 887 12.17 18.83 -1.48
CA VAL A 887 10.84 18.61 -2.07
C VAL A 887 10.95 17.57 -3.19
N ILE A 888 10.14 16.52 -3.11
CA ILE A 888 9.93 15.63 -4.27
C ILE A 888 8.84 16.29 -5.11
N GLU A 889 9.13 16.62 -6.37
CA GLU A 889 8.20 17.35 -7.21
C GLU A 889 8.28 17.01 -8.70
N HIS A 890 7.13 17.21 -9.37
CA HIS A 890 6.97 17.11 -10.81
C HIS A 890 6.50 18.42 -11.45
N ASN A 891 5.95 19.33 -10.65
CA ASN A 891 5.48 20.62 -11.11
C ASN A 891 6.67 21.52 -11.52
N LEU A 892 6.72 21.92 -12.79
CA LEU A 892 7.81 22.71 -13.36
C LEU A 892 7.91 24.10 -12.76
N ASP A 893 6.81 24.67 -12.28
CA ASP A 893 6.80 26.00 -11.64
C ASP A 893 7.54 25.97 -10.31
N VAL A 894 7.40 24.89 -9.53
CA VAL A 894 8.20 24.70 -8.31
C VAL A 894 9.67 24.41 -8.65
N ILE A 895 9.89 23.51 -9.61
CA ILE A 895 11.25 23.08 -9.98
C ILE A 895 12.08 24.24 -10.51
N LYS A 896 11.52 25.13 -11.33
CA LYS A 896 12.25 26.30 -11.87
C LYS A 896 12.62 27.34 -10.80
N THR A 897 11.94 27.32 -9.64
CA THR A 897 12.14 28.29 -8.54
C THR A 897 13.04 27.77 -7.42
N CYS A 898 13.49 26.53 -7.45
CA CYS A 898 14.37 25.95 -6.44
C CYS A 898 15.84 26.39 -6.64
N ASP A 899 16.66 26.22 -5.58
CA ASP A 899 18.09 26.57 -5.62
C ASP A 899 18.94 25.42 -6.20
N TYR A 900 18.49 24.17 -6.04
CA TYR A 900 19.26 23.00 -6.44
C TYR A 900 18.35 21.83 -6.80
N ILE A 901 18.73 21.08 -7.83
CA ILE A 901 18.00 19.90 -8.29
C ILE A 901 18.88 18.66 -8.16
N ILE A 902 18.26 17.55 -7.79
CA ILE A 902 18.82 16.18 -7.92
C ILE A 902 17.83 15.40 -8.77
N ASP A 903 18.20 15.11 -10.01
CA ASP A 903 17.36 14.42 -10.99
C ASP A 903 17.70 12.93 -11.06
N LEU A 904 16.69 12.07 -10.80
CA LEU A 904 16.83 10.62 -10.81
C LEU A 904 16.22 10.02 -12.08
N GLY A 905 16.88 8.98 -12.60
CA GLY A 905 16.42 8.30 -13.82
C GLY A 905 17.39 7.19 -14.25
N PRO A 906 17.55 6.97 -15.58
CA PRO A 906 16.84 7.67 -16.68
C PRO A 906 15.36 7.26 -16.82
N GLU A 907 14.99 6.04 -16.40
CA GLU A 907 13.66 5.46 -16.51
C GLU A 907 13.11 5.07 -15.14
N GLY A 908 11.88 4.55 -15.09
CA GLY A 908 11.30 3.93 -13.90
C GLY A 908 11.76 2.49 -13.70
N GLY A 909 11.50 1.94 -12.48
CA GLY A 909 11.79 0.55 -12.13
C GLY A 909 13.27 0.18 -12.23
N ASP A 910 13.57 -1.00 -12.77
CA ASP A 910 14.96 -1.52 -12.82
C ASP A 910 15.90 -0.73 -13.70
N LYS A 911 15.39 0.03 -14.66
CA LYS A 911 16.20 0.92 -15.51
C LYS A 911 16.46 2.28 -14.89
N GLY A 912 15.80 2.59 -13.76
CA GLY A 912 15.99 3.79 -12.96
C GLY A 912 17.08 3.65 -11.90
N GLY A 913 16.94 4.43 -10.82
CA GLY A 913 17.74 4.33 -9.62
C GLY A 913 19.15 4.94 -9.72
N LYS A 914 19.38 5.83 -10.70
CA LYS A 914 20.64 6.56 -10.86
C LYS A 914 20.40 8.07 -10.77
N ILE A 915 21.39 8.83 -10.34
CA ILE A 915 21.39 10.29 -10.44
C ILE A 915 21.87 10.65 -11.86
N ILE A 916 21.03 11.38 -12.60
CA ILE A 916 21.28 11.78 -13.99
C ILE A 916 21.89 13.16 -14.06
N ALA A 917 21.38 14.09 -13.25
CA ALA A 917 21.84 15.47 -13.20
C ALA A 917 21.75 16.03 -11.78
N THR A 918 22.63 16.92 -11.44
CA THR A 918 22.59 17.73 -10.21
C THR A 918 23.06 19.13 -10.54
N GLY A 919 22.49 20.14 -9.89
CA GLY A 919 22.87 21.54 -10.08
C GLY A 919 21.68 22.48 -9.94
N THR A 920 21.86 23.71 -10.35
CA THR A 920 20.79 24.72 -10.48
C THR A 920 19.80 24.33 -11.58
N PRO A 921 18.55 24.81 -11.56
CA PRO A 921 17.57 24.55 -12.63
C PRO A 921 18.12 24.86 -14.02
N LYS A 922 18.89 25.94 -14.16
CA LYS A 922 19.53 26.35 -15.42
C LYS A 922 20.61 25.36 -15.87
N GLU A 923 21.45 24.83 -14.98
CA GLU A 923 22.45 23.81 -15.29
C GLU A 923 21.81 22.50 -15.70
N VAL A 924 20.77 22.06 -14.97
CA VAL A 924 20.04 20.80 -15.28
C VAL A 924 19.31 20.90 -16.61
N SER A 925 18.78 22.08 -17.01
CA SER A 925 18.14 22.29 -18.31
C SER A 925 19.05 22.02 -19.52
N GLN A 926 20.34 22.04 -19.33
CA GLN A 926 21.35 21.80 -20.38
C GLN A 926 21.77 20.32 -20.49
N VAL A 927 21.37 19.47 -19.54
CA VAL A 927 21.72 18.04 -19.50
C VAL A 927 20.81 17.24 -20.42
N LYS A 928 21.33 16.80 -21.56
CA LYS A 928 20.56 16.03 -22.58
C LYS A 928 19.92 14.73 -22.07
N GLY A 929 20.49 14.10 -21.05
CA GLY A 929 19.98 12.84 -20.47
C GLY A 929 18.86 13.02 -19.44
N SER A 930 18.57 14.25 -19.02
CA SER A 930 17.52 14.59 -18.04
C SER A 930 16.22 14.94 -18.76
N TYR A 931 15.18 14.13 -18.55
CA TYR A 931 13.84 14.50 -19.05
C TYR A 931 13.34 15.77 -18.39
N THR A 932 13.49 15.90 -17.07
CA THR A 932 13.16 17.15 -16.35
C THR A 932 13.89 18.35 -16.95
N GLY A 933 15.18 18.18 -17.26
CA GLY A 933 15.99 19.23 -17.91
C GLY A 933 15.44 19.65 -19.28
N GLN A 934 15.00 18.71 -20.09
CA GLN A 934 14.41 19.00 -21.41
C GLN A 934 13.14 19.86 -21.28
N PHE A 935 12.25 19.56 -20.33
CA PHE A 935 11.04 20.37 -20.10
C PHE A 935 11.34 21.72 -19.44
N LEU A 936 12.41 21.83 -18.63
CA LEU A 936 12.83 23.12 -18.05
C LEU A 936 13.43 24.07 -19.09
N LYS A 937 13.89 23.58 -20.21
CA LYS A 937 14.60 24.35 -21.23
C LYS A 937 13.80 25.55 -21.70
N LYS A 938 12.47 25.39 -21.87
CA LYS A 938 11.54 26.45 -22.28
C LYS A 938 11.52 27.69 -21.36
N TYR A 939 12.01 27.59 -20.14
CA TYR A 939 12.02 28.69 -19.17
C TYR A 939 13.36 29.43 -19.12
N PHE A 940 14.43 28.87 -19.69
CA PHE A 940 15.80 29.42 -19.63
C PHE A 940 16.39 29.78 -21.00
N GLU A 941 15.69 29.45 -22.09
CA GLU A 941 15.95 29.90 -23.46
C GLU A 941 15.12 31.16 -23.77
#